data_67dec032d8623ae0850c6fe2966eb030
#
_entry.id   67dec032d8623ae0850c6fe2966eb030
#
_cell.length_a   1.000
_cell.length_b   1.000
_cell.length_c   1.000
_cell.angle_alpha   90.00
_cell.angle_beta   90.00
_cell.angle_gamma   90.00
#
_symmetry.space_group_name_H-M   'P 1'
#
loop_
_entity.id
_entity.type
_entity.pdbx_description
1 polymer ?
#
loop_
_entity_poly.entity_id
_entity_poly.type
_entity_poly.pdbx_seq_one_letter_code
_entity_poly.pdbx_strand_id
1 'polypeptide(L)'
;MKIRALLVILLTLACAGAYAQDGGVKGKVVSRDGRVALSNVKVVVEPLGVTVMTDNHGNFNIDQLPKGEYQLKFEAPEFENLDLAIRVDKMVKNLNSVVMSPDVQYVIDDAVFAEFDSDTAADGQSLPSSLSSSKDVFNNIASYKFSEMRFNVRGYDSQYSSIYLNGIRFNDAMTGYGPWSLWSGLNDATRNQENTAGLRSSGYGIDGIGGTTNVNARASQMRKGFRASVVNGNSMYRFRAMVSYASGLLDNGWSYAFSFSTRQGGNSYVDGVYYNAYGYFASVEKRFGGDRHNLALTILGAPTERGAQQASTQEAYDLLSNNYYNPNVGKQDGKLRNSRVRDYHEPIVMLNYGFDISSNTKLAAAASFRFGKNGYSALTWTDGPDPRPDYYRYLPSFYTNRILQLSEGIESSDLGTYNDLALRSMREWITDPSKSQMDYDNMFRMNYNRNKSGASGIYMIEERHTDQRDFNFAANIAHTFRNQSVLRGGLTARINRTEYYDQVKDLLGADYWLDVDKFALRDNGNYNPLLSQNDLDYYLKHGEARRVGEGDKFSYDYYANLRQAQVWAQYYASFGGFTMSLGGEVGYTAMWRDGRLRKGLFANNSLGKSKTLDYLTYKLKGEFSYRFSGAHAIDANVAYMVNPPQFRDAFVSARTRNTTTPGLDSEKVLGVDLSYNLNLPWITARVSGYYTSVADQSKVISFYDDTRSSFTNFAMSGIDKRYYGVELGLSVPVWNGLSVVGALSWGDYTYTSNPNFVQTVDNVDKIVLKDKVNWDGYHVESSPQLAFNIGLDYRGPRNWFAGVNFNYYDNIYLSMNPMYRTATAIKYYTNVLTSNTATNAQKASALSSIKTLRKQEKFDSAYTLSANIGKNWYIHRVYMLGFSLEVKKILNDQDIRTGGYEQMRMSKVRGEGGEQIYGRFPSKYFYLFGTTYYLNVYFRF
;
A
#
# COMPACT_ATOMS: atom_id res chain seq x y z
N MET A 1 7.10 40.36 24.24
CA MET A 1 8.40 40.96 23.86
C MET A 1 9.47 39.91 23.47
N LYS A 2 9.48 38.71 23.97
CA LYS A 2 10.53 37.68 23.64
C LYS A 2 10.46 37.08 22.23
N ILE A 3 9.27 37.00 21.60
CA ILE A 3 9.11 36.43 20.23
C ILE A 3 9.55 37.46 19.13
N ARG A 4 9.37 38.75 19.37
CA ARG A 4 9.86 39.81 18.44
C ARG A 4 11.39 39.90 18.40
N ALA A 5 12.05 39.65 19.52
CA ALA A 5 13.52 39.64 19.61
C ALA A 5 14.12 38.43 18.85
N LEU A 6 13.47 37.28 18.91
CA LEU A 6 13.91 36.08 18.16
C LEU A 6 13.76 36.23 16.64
N LEU A 7 12.69 36.88 16.19
CA LEU A 7 12.45 37.20 14.77
C LEU A 7 13.45 38.26 14.23
N VAL A 8 13.86 39.24 15.06
CA VAL A 8 14.86 40.23 14.67
C VAL A 8 16.26 39.64 14.62
N ILE A 9 16.60 38.71 15.53
CA ILE A 9 17.89 37.99 15.50
C ILE A 9 17.97 37.07 14.29
N LEU A 10 16.87 36.39 13.90
CA LEU A 10 16.79 35.61 12.67
C LEU A 10 16.90 36.43 11.40
N LEU A 11 16.33 37.66 11.39
CA LEU A 11 16.45 38.59 10.27
C LEU A 11 17.83 39.26 10.16
N THR A 12 18.52 39.51 11.27
CA THR A 12 19.87 40.12 11.26
C THR A 12 20.97 39.15 10.89
N LEU A 13 20.82 37.85 11.17
CA LEU A 13 21.72 36.80 10.71
C LEU A 13 21.64 36.56 9.18
N ALA A 14 20.54 36.94 8.53
CA ALA A 14 20.36 36.85 7.08
C ALA A 14 21.08 37.92 6.26
N CYS A 15 21.63 38.97 6.90
CA CYS A 15 22.21 40.13 6.18
C CYS A 15 23.74 40.20 6.14
N ALA A 16 24.49 39.24 6.73
CA ALA A 16 25.95 39.22 6.71
C ALA A 16 26.49 38.35 5.56
N GLY A 17 26.21 38.72 4.32
CA GLY A 17 26.79 38.09 3.12
C GLY A 17 28.07 38.81 2.70
N ALA A 18 29.23 38.21 2.97
CA ALA A 18 30.48 38.65 2.39
C ALA A 18 30.47 38.43 0.86
N TYR A 19 30.80 39.49 0.10
CA TYR A 19 30.98 39.39 -1.35
C TYR A 19 32.21 38.49 -1.66
N ALA A 20 31.97 37.25 -1.97
CA ALA A 20 32.97 36.35 -2.57
C ALA A 20 32.80 36.41 -4.09
N GLN A 21 33.91 36.50 -4.81
CA GLN A 21 33.91 36.33 -6.27
C GLN A 21 33.51 34.88 -6.56
N ASP A 22 32.40 34.67 -7.26
CA ASP A 22 31.82 33.35 -7.53
C ASP A 22 32.58 32.64 -8.67
N GLY A 23 32.85 31.34 -8.49
CA GLY A 23 33.34 30.45 -9.52
C GLY A 23 32.18 29.71 -10.23
N GLY A 24 32.48 28.66 -10.91
CA GLY A 24 31.48 27.78 -11.53
C GLY A 24 32.01 26.40 -11.88
N VAL A 25 31.14 25.53 -12.33
CA VAL A 25 31.50 24.18 -12.81
C VAL A 25 30.72 23.88 -14.07
N LYS A 26 31.42 23.36 -15.10
CA LYS A 26 30.79 22.88 -16.33
C LYS A 26 31.38 21.56 -16.76
N GLY A 27 30.63 20.81 -17.55
CA GLY A 27 31.10 19.53 -18.09
C GLY A 27 30.07 18.88 -18.99
N LYS A 28 30.43 17.70 -19.48
CA LYS A 28 29.55 16.87 -20.32
C LYS A 28 29.39 15.50 -19.68
N VAL A 29 28.15 15.05 -19.52
CA VAL A 29 27.84 13.72 -18.99
C VAL A 29 27.67 12.74 -20.14
N VAL A 30 28.34 11.59 -20.04
CA VAL A 30 28.33 10.54 -21.06
C VAL A 30 28.16 9.17 -20.40
N SER A 31 27.58 8.23 -21.12
CA SER A 31 27.48 6.84 -20.67
C SER A 31 28.84 6.10 -20.81
N ARG A 32 29.15 5.19 -19.91
CA ARG A 32 30.36 4.38 -19.91
C ARG A 32 30.46 3.46 -21.13
N ASP A 33 29.35 2.95 -21.57
CA ASP A 33 29.21 1.86 -22.55
C ASP A 33 29.23 2.30 -24.02
N GLY A 34 29.30 3.55 -24.32
CA GLY A 34 29.37 4.03 -25.70
C GLY A 34 29.78 5.47 -25.79
N ARG A 35 30.06 6.11 -24.64
CA ARG A 35 30.31 7.56 -24.56
C ARG A 35 29.18 8.38 -25.21
N VAL A 36 27.96 7.85 -25.17
CA VAL A 36 26.77 8.55 -25.63
C VAL A 36 26.46 9.67 -24.65
N ALA A 37 26.17 10.84 -25.15
CA ALA A 37 25.80 11.99 -24.34
C ALA A 37 24.47 11.70 -23.62
N LEU A 38 24.43 11.99 -22.31
CA LEU A 38 23.25 11.76 -21.48
C LEU A 38 22.53 13.08 -21.25
N SER A 39 21.37 13.22 -21.86
CA SER A 39 20.45 14.34 -21.61
C SER A 39 19.62 14.09 -20.33
N ASN A 40 19.13 15.16 -19.73
CA ASN A 40 18.29 15.13 -18.53
C ASN A 40 18.94 14.42 -17.32
N VAL A 41 20.25 14.44 -17.22
CA VAL A 41 20.96 14.05 -16.00
C VAL A 41 20.78 15.18 -14.97
N LYS A 42 20.26 14.86 -13.81
CA LYS A 42 20.16 15.79 -12.69
C LYS A 42 21.54 15.91 -12.05
N VAL A 43 22.06 17.10 -12.00
CA VAL A 43 23.34 17.42 -11.35
C VAL A 43 23.04 18.28 -10.12
N VAL A 44 23.31 17.76 -8.93
CA VAL A 44 23.07 18.42 -7.64
C VAL A 44 24.38 18.79 -7.01
N VAL A 45 24.52 20.04 -6.58
CA VAL A 45 25.69 20.54 -5.83
C VAL A 45 25.40 20.48 -4.35
N GLU A 46 26.03 19.61 -3.62
CA GLU A 46 25.92 19.57 -2.18
C GLU A 46 27.11 20.28 -1.50
N PRO A 47 26.89 21.05 -0.40
CA PRO A 47 25.63 21.14 0.38
C PRO A 47 24.66 22.22 -0.10
N LEU A 48 24.89 22.91 -1.21
CA LEU A 48 24.08 24.06 -1.65
C LEU A 48 22.68 23.69 -2.17
N GLY A 49 22.45 22.44 -2.56
CA GLY A 49 21.18 21.99 -3.17
C GLY A 49 20.89 22.59 -4.56
N VAL A 50 21.86 23.29 -5.16
CA VAL A 50 21.74 23.81 -6.54
C VAL A 50 21.60 22.65 -7.49
N THR A 51 20.57 22.67 -8.31
CA THR A 51 20.27 21.58 -9.25
C THR A 51 20.18 22.11 -10.67
N VAL A 52 20.91 21.46 -11.59
CA VAL A 52 20.80 21.70 -13.04
C VAL A 52 20.56 20.38 -13.77
N MET A 53 19.96 20.45 -14.96
CA MET A 53 19.77 19.30 -15.84
C MET A 53 20.72 19.41 -17.03
N THR A 54 21.25 18.27 -17.51
CA THR A 54 22.05 18.28 -18.76
C THR A 54 21.16 18.53 -19.97
N ASP A 55 21.72 19.24 -20.95
CA ASP A 55 21.08 19.49 -22.25
C ASP A 55 21.07 18.22 -23.16
N ASN A 56 20.56 18.36 -24.39
CA ASN A 56 20.48 17.25 -25.38
C ASN A 56 21.85 16.69 -25.79
N HIS A 57 22.92 17.47 -25.58
CA HIS A 57 24.28 17.06 -25.85
C HIS A 57 25.02 16.58 -24.59
N GLY A 58 24.29 16.46 -23.48
CA GLY A 58 24.83 16.02 -22.19
C GLY A 58 25.61 17.10 -21.44
N ASN A 59 25.58 18.37 -21.87
CA ASN A 59 26.32 19.42 -21.21
C ASN A 59 25.55 19.98 -20.01
N PHE A 60 26.29 20.36 -18.98
CA PHE A 60 25.75 21.10 -17.83
C PHE A 60 26.68 22.27 -17.53
N ASN A 61 26.08 23.35 -16.99
CA ASN A 61 26.79 24.52 -16.52
C ASN A 61 26.15 25.02 -15.22
N ILE A 62 26.96 25.20 -14.18
CA ILE A 62 26.56 25.71 -12.89
C ILE A 62 27.44 26.95 -12.62
N ASP A 63 26.85 28.09 -12.77
CA ASP A 63 27.48 29.38 -12.54
C ASP A 63 27.25 29.86 -11.10
N GLN A 64 28.06 30.81 -10.66
CA GLN A 64 27.91 31.50 -9.37
C GLN A 64 28.01 30.59 -8.13
N LEU A 65 28.95 29.64 -8.17
CA LEU A 65 29.27 28.83 -6.98
C LEU A 65 30.29 29.59 -6.13
N PRO A 66 30.01 29.79 -4.83
CA PRO A 66 31.00 30.34 -3.89
C PRO A 66 32.26 29.49 -3.85
N LYS A 67 33.41 30.06 -3.54
CA LYS A 67 34.64 29.31 -3.34
C LYS A 67 34.46 28.29 -2.20
N GLY A 68 34.73 27.01 -2.48
CA GLY A 68 34.51 25.95 -1.48
C GLY A 68 34.76 24.56 -2.05
N GLU A 69 34.61 23.59 -1.17
CA GLU A 69 34.60 22.17 -1.53
C GLU A 69 33.15 21.69 -1.60
N TYR A 70 32.82 21.02 -2.71
CA TYR A 70 31.46 20.58 -3.03
C TYR A 70 31.50 19.12 -3.46
N GLN A 71 30.35 18.47 -3.30
CA GLN A 71 30.07 17.17 -3.90
C GLN A 71 29.01 17.34 -5.00
N LEU A 72 29.39 17.03 -6.23
CA LEU A 72 28.43 16.95 -7.34
C LEU A 72 27.82 15.56 -7.36
N LYS A 73 26.51 15.49 -7.28
CA LYS A 73 25.75 14.25 -7.49
C LYS A 73 25.13 14.25 -8.87
N PHE A 74 25.46 13.25 -9.66
CA PHE A 74 24.88 13.01 -10.97
C PHE A 74 23.85 11.90 -10.86
N GLU A 75 22.63 12.23 -11.24
CA GLU A 75 21.48 11.35 -11.10
C GLU A 75 20.77 11.25 -12.45
N ALA A 76 20.68 10.04 -13.00
CA ALA A 76 19.92 9.74 -14.20
C ALA A 76 19.19 8.41 -14.08
N PRO A 77 17.96 8.29 -14.62
CA PRO A 77 17.30 7.00 -14.74
C PRO A 77 18.20 6.00 -15.47
N GLU A 78 18.24 4.75 -15.00
CA GLU A 78 19.02 3.64 -15.58
C GLU A 78 20.54 3.75 -15.40
N PHE A 79 21.05 4.74 -14.69
CA PHE A 79 22.46 4.90 -14.39
C PHE A 79 22.71 4.91 -12.90
N GLU A 80 23.87 4.36 -12.53
CA GLU A 80 24.38 4.48 -11.16
C GLU A 80 24.58 5.94 -10.83
N ASN A 81 24.28 6.33 -9.61
CA ASN A 81 24.64 7.65 -9.13
C ASN A 81 26.15 7.78 -9.13
N LEU A 82 26.61 8.95 -9.52
CA LEU A 82 28.00 9.29 -9.46
C LEU A 82 28.16 10.50 -8.53
N ASP A 83 28.94 10.33 -7.48
CA ASP A 83 29.32 11.40 -6.57
C ASP A 83 30.76 11.81 -6.88
N LEU A 84 30.93 13.09 -7.20
CA LEU A 84 32.23 13.65 -7.55
C LEU A 84 32.59 14.81 -6.60
N ALA A 85 33.63 14.63 -5.79
CA ALA A 85 34.14 15.72 -4.97
C ALA A 85 34.91 16.72 -5.82
N ILE A 86 34.58 17.99 -5.70
CA ILE A 86 35.22 19.09 -6.41
C ILE A 86 35.59 20.22 -5.46
N ARG A 87 36.63 20.95 -5.84
CA ARG A 87 36.96 22.24 -5.24
C ARG A 87 36.74 23.33 -6.28
N VAL A 88 35.90 24.30 -5.94
CA VAL A 88 35.61 25.48 -6.74
C VAL A 88 36.46 26.64 -6.22
N ASP A 89 37.27 27.23 -7.08
CA ASP A 89 38.02 28.46 -6.87
C ASP A 89 37.32 29.65 -7.58
N LYS A 90 38.02 30.72 -7.87
CA LYS A 90 37.47 31.91 -8.53
C LYS A 90 37.19 31.76 -10.04
N MET A 91 37.49 30.59 -10.64
CA MET A 91 37.28 30.34 -12.08
C MET A 91 36.30 29.20 -12.30
N VAL A 92 35.67 29.17 -13.49
CA VAL A 92 34.81 28.03 -13.89
C VAL A 92 35.66 26.77 -14.12
N LYS A 93 35.42 25.75 -13.29
CA LYS A 93 36.07 24.45 -13.40
C LYS A 93 35.41 23.61 -14.50
N ASN A 94 36.17 23.23 -15.50
CA ASN A 94 35.68 22.32 -16.55
C ASN A 94 36.04 20.87 -16.18
N LEU A 95 35.03 20.04 -16.00
CA LEU A 95 35.19 18.61 -15.70
C LEU A 95 35.36 17.74 -16.97
N ASN A 96 35.34 18.37 -18.17
CA ASN A 96 35.38 17.68 -19.46
C ASN A 96 34.26 16.64 -19.59
N SER A 97 34.58 15.36 -19.49
CA SER A 97 33.57 14.28 -19.55
C SER A 97 33.42 13.58 -18.21
N VAL A 98 32.19 13.60 -17.69
CA VAL A 98 31.75 12.84 -16.52
C VAL A 98 31.11 11.55 -17.05
N VAL A 99 31.63 10.40 -16.64
CA VAL A 99 31.20 9.10 -17.15
C VAL A 99 30.30 8.42 -16.13
N MET A 100 29.04 8.18 -16.48
CA MET A 100 28.09 7.41 -15.66
C MET A 100 28.02 5.96 -16.14
N SER A 101 27.98 5.03 -15.20
CA SER A 101 27.80 3.59 -15.49
C SER A 101 26.29 3.26 -15.51
N PRO A 102 25.85 2.38 -16.45
CA PRO A 102 24.49 1.87 -16.39
C PRO A 102 24.21 1.16 -15.07
N ASP A 103 23.04 1.40 -14.50
CA ASP A 103 22.59 0.71 -13.29
C ASP A 103 22.06 -0.68 -13.65
N VAL A 104 22.73 -1.69 -13.16
CA VAL A 104 22.38 -3.09 -13.41
C VAL A 104 21.26 -3.56 -12.49
N GLN A 105 21.18 -3.01 -11.28
CA GLN A 105 20.12 -3.25 -10.31
C GLN A 105 18.74 -2.89 -10.88
N TYR A 106 18.71 -1.88 -11.69
CA TYR A 106 17.54 -1.35 -12.37
C TYR A 106 16.72 -2.37 -13.20
N VAL A 107 17.36 -3.43 -13.71
CA VAL A 107 16.67 -4.49 -14.46
C VAL A 107 16.07 -5.53 -13.51
N ILE A 108 16.64 -5.71 -12.34
CA ILE A 108 16.21 -6.66 -11.31
C ILE A 108 14.97 -6.13 -10.59
N ASP A 109 14.88 -4.82 -10.40
CA ASP A 109 13.77 -4.16 -9.72
C ASP A 109 12.41 -4.37 -10.42
N ASP A 110 12.41 -4.67 -11.72
CA ASP A 110 11.21 -5.03 -12.48
C ASP A 110 10.46 -6.25 -11.90
N ALA A 111 11.17 -7.19 -11.28
CA ALA A 111 10.57 -8.38 -10.69
C ALA A 111 9.76 -8.08 -9.43
N VAL A 112 10.21 -7.12 -8.64
CA VAL A 112 9.56 -6.74 -7.37
C VAL A 112 8.25 -6.01 -7.63
N PHE A 113 8.20 -5.11 -8.61
CA PHE A 113 6.96 -4.43 -9.01
C PHE A 113 5.88 -5.41 -9.48
N ALA A 114 6.28 -6.54 -10.02
CA ALA A 114 5.36 -7.57 -10.46
C ALA A 114 4.69 -8.34 -9.32
N GLU A 115 5.38 -8.53 -8.20
CA GLU A 115 4.86 -9.30 -7.05
C GLU A 115 3.88 -8.50 -6.18
N PHE A 116 3.99 -7.17 -6.17
CA PHE A 116 3.27 -6.30 -5.23
C PHE A 116 2.13 -5.49 -5.85
N ASP A 117 1.65 -5.88 -7.01
CA ASP A 117 0.54 -5.21 -7.69
C ASP A 117 -0.84 -5.45 -7.04
N SER A 118 -0.90 -5.51 -5.71
CA SER A 118 -2.16 -5.72 -4.99
C SER A 118 -2.46 -4.62 -3.99
N ASP A 119 -3.29 -3.65 -4.38
CA ASP A 119 -3.85 -2.60 -3.52
C ASP A 119 -4.89 -3.11 -2.50
N THR A 120 -4.82 -4.36 -2.09
CA THR A 120 -5.93 -4.96 -1.37
C THR A 120 -5.70 -5.03 0.13
N ALA A 121 -6.01 -3.94 0.80
CA ALA A 121 -6.26 -3.97 2.24
C ALA A 121 -7.39 -4.94 2.63
N ALA A 122 -8.32 -5.23 1.71
CA ALA A 122 -9.42 -6.18 1.94
C ALA A 122 -8.97 -7.63 2.15
N ASP A 123 -7.81 -8.02 1.65
CA ASP A 123 -7.28 -9.38 1.78
C ASP A 123 -6.29 -9.52 2.93
N GLY A 124 -6.22 -8.54 3.84
CA GLY A 124 -5.30 -8.56 5.00
C GLY A 124 -3.82 -8.47 4.61
N GLN A 125 -3.53 -8.15 3.35
CA GLN A 125 -2.17 -7.97 2.86
C GLN A 125 -1.82 -6.48 2.87
N SER A 126 -0.92 -6.07 3.76
CA SER A 126 -0.33 -4.75 3.69
C SER A 126 0.70 -4.71 2.55
N LEU A 127 0.59 -3.70 1.68
CA LEU A 127 1.63 -3.42 0.69
C LEU A 127 2.86 -2.84 1.39
N PRO A 128 4.08 -3.14 0.91
CA PRO A 128 5.26 -2.43 1.35
C PRO A 128 5.07 -0.93 1.18
N SER A 129 5.40 -0.16 2.19
CA SER A 129 5.24 1.30 2.19
C SER A 129 6.13 2.00 1.15
N SER A 130 7.13 1.32 0.61
CA SER A 130 8.12 1.89 -0.29
C SER A 130 8.56 0.85 -1.32
N LEU A 131 7.97 0.92 -2.52
CA LEU A 131 8.47 0.26 -3.74
C LEU A 131 9.25 1.28 -4.58
N SER A 132 10.19 1.98 -3.96
CA SER A 132 10.92 3.04 -4.63
C SER A 132 12.38 2.68 -4.81
N SER A 133 12.96 2.99 -5.96
CA SER A 133 14.40 2.94 -6.19
C SER A 133 15.09 4.07 -5.41
N SER A 134 15.13 3.94 -4.09
CA SER A 134 15.80 4.89 -3.22
C SER A 134 17.32 4.79 -3.39
N LYS A 135 17.97 5.95 -3.43
CA LYS A 135 19.43 6.07 -3.49
C LYS A 135 20.09 5.97 -2.12
N ASP A 136 19.31 5.92 -1.09
CA ASP A 136 19.74 5.65 0.27
C ASP A 136 20.11 4.17 0.41
N VAL A 137 21.28 3.88 0.93
CA VAL A 137 21.86 2.53 1.03
C VAL A 137 20.96 1.54 1.79
N PHE A 138 20.29 1.98 2.87
CA PHE A 138 19.36 1.15 3.60
C PHE A 138 18.04 0.97 2.83
N ASN A 139 17.41 2.08 2.39
CA ASN A 139 16.11 2.03 1.74
C ASN A 139 16.16 1.31 0.38
N ASN A 140 17.26 1.39 -0.35
CA ASN A 140 17.47 0.62 -1.58
C ASN A 140 17.35 -0.89 -1.32
N ILE A 141 18.08 -1.40 -0.31
CA ILE A 141 18.02 -2.81 0.05
C ILE A 141 16.64 -3.16 0.62
N ALA A 142 16.14 -2.38 1.59
CA ALA A 142 14.91 -2.68 2.31
C ALA A 142 13.67 -2.72 1.40
N SER A 143 13.57 -1.81 0.42
CA SER A 143 12.42 -1.76 -0.50
C SER A 143 12.30 -2.99 -1.38
N TYR A 144 13.43 -3.61 -1.76
CA TYR A 144 13.44 -4.74 -2.68
C TYR A 144 13.67 -6.10 -2.00
N LYS A 145 14.65 -6.18 -1.11
CA LYS A 145 15.05 -7.47 -0.53
C LYS A 145 14.15 -7.90 0.62
N PHE A 146 13.56 -6.96 1.37
CA PHE A 146 12.65 -7.29 2.46
C PHE A 146 11.18 -7.42 2.02
N SER A 147 10.85 -7.05 0.80
CA SER A 147 9.48 -7.04 0.28
C SER A 147 8.77 -8.41 0.35
N GLU A 148 9.50 -9.51 0.26
CA GLU A 148 8.96 -10.88 0.30
C GLU A 148 8.18 -11.19 1.58
N MET A 149 8.57 -10.58 2.71
CA MET A 149 7.93 -10.77 4.02
C MET A 149 7.02 -9.61 4.42
N ARG A 150 6.48 -8.86 3.44
CA ARG A 150 5.57 -7.70 3.68
C ARG A 150 6.18 -6.65 4.59
N PHE A 151 7.47 -6.47 4.49
CA PHE A 151 8.20 -5.49 5.28
C PHE A 151 7.77 -4.07 4.94
N ASN A 152 7.40 -3.32 5.94
CA ASN A 152 7.15 -1.89 5.87
C ASN A 152 8.28 -1.15 6.59
N VAL A 153 8.88 -0.16 5.95
CA VAL A 153 9.91 0.67 6.58
C VAL A 153 9.35 1.28 7.86
N ARG A 154 10.04 1.04 8.98
CA ARG A 154 9.63 1.47 10.34
C ARG A 154 8.24 0.96 10.76
N GLY A 155 7.72 -0.09 10.12
CA GLY A 155 6.39 -0.64 10.39
C GLY A 155 5.22 0.27 10.03
N TYR A 156 5.46 1.36 9.30
CA TYR A 156 4.39 2.31 8.95
C TYR A 156 3.46 1.75 7.90
N ASP A 157 2.16 2.00 8.07
CA ASP A 157 1.15 1.75 7.05
C ASP A 157 1.42 2.61 5.80
N SER A 158 1.08 2.09 4.61
CA SER A 158 1.32 2.76 3.32
C SER A 158 0.67 4.14 3.19
N GLN A 159 -0.38 4.44 3.96
CA GLN A 159 -1.00 5.77 4.03
C GLN A 159 -0.04 6.88 4.50
N TYR A 160 1.03 6.53 5.23
CA TYR A 160 2.03 7.48 5.70
C TYR A 160 3.12 7.81 4.66
N SER A 161 3.17 7.09 3.55
CA SER A 161 4.03 7.39 2.41
C SER A 161 3.29 8.26 1.40
N SER A 162 3.94 9.31 0.91
CA SER A 162 3.34 10.22 -0.09
C SER A 162 3.79 9.84 -1.49
N ILE A 163 2.83 9.49 -2.34
CA ILE A 163 3.10 9.08 -3.72
C ILE A 163 2.59 10.17 -4.68
N TYR A 164 3.50 10.70 -5.47
CA TYR A 164 3.23 11.72 -6.48
C TYR A 164 3.44 11.18 -7.89
N LEU A 165 2.68 11.69 -8.81
CA LEU A 165 2.87 11.54 -10.25
C LEU A 165 2.95 12.94 -10.86
N ASN A 166 4.08 13.28 -11.48
CA ASN A 166 4.34 14.60 -12.06
C ASN A 166 3.98 15.78 -11.13
N GLY A 167 4.26 15.66 -9.82
CA GLY A 167 4.02 16.69 -8.81
C GLY A 167 2.60 16.75 -8.24
N ILE A 168 1.69 15.85 -8.60
CA ILE A 168 0.36 15.70 -7.97
C ILE A 168 0.34 14.46 -7.07
N ARG A 169 -0.18 14.60 -5.84
CA ARG A 169 -0.35 13.48 -4.91
C ARG A 169 -1.51 12.59 -5.34
N PHE A 170 -1.24 11.27 -5.49
CA PHE A 170 -2.19 10.26 -5.96
C PHE A 170 -2.63 9.25 -4.90
N ASN A 171 -2.17 9.34 -3.65
CA ASN A 171 -2.71 8.48 -2.60
C ASN A 171 -4.24 8.45 -2.66
N ASP A 172 -4.84 7.28 -2.48
CA ASP A 172 -6.29 7.09 -2.58
C ASP A 172 -7.04 8.03 -1.61
N ALA A 173 -8.09 8.68 -2.08
CA ALA A 173 -8.82 9.70 -1.33
C ALA A 173 -9.60 9.15 -0.13
N MET A 174 -10.02 7.89 -0.19
CA MET A 174 -10.86 7.24 0.80
C MET A 174 -10.08 6.46 1.84
N THR A 175 -8.91 5.94 1.46
CA THR A 175 -8.09 5.03 2.28
C THR A 175 -6.71 5.58 2.62
N GLY A 176 -6.21 6.57 1.87
CA GLY A 176 -4.85 7.10 2.00
C GLY A 176 -3.76 6.20 1.41
N TYR A 177 -4.08 5.00 0.91
CA TYR A 177 -3.09 4.05 0.41
C TYR A 177 -2.41 4.48 -0.89
N GLY A 178 -1.22 3.92 -1.14
CA GLY A 178 -0.47 4.16 -2.37
C GLY A 178 -1.18 3.61 -3.61
N PRO A 179 -1.16 4.32 -4.74
CA PRO A 179 -1.96 4.01 -5.93
C PRO A 179 -1.23 3.15 -6.97
N TRP A 180 -0.40 2.22 -6.55
CA TRP A 180 0.52 1.47 -7.42
C TRP A 180 -0.17 0.68 -8.54
N SER A 181 -1.40 0.22 -8.32
CA SER A 181 -2.22 -0.48 -9.31
C SER A 181 -2.58 0.39 -10.53
N LEU A 182 -2.70 1.72 -10.36
CA LEU A 182 -3.15 2.63 -11.43
C LEU A 182 -2.20 2.67 -12.64
N TRP A 183 -0.90 2.39 -12.43
CA TRP A 183 0.12 2.37 -13.48
C TRP A 183 0.97 1.11 -13.47
N SER A 184 0.42 0.07 -12.93
CA SER A 184 1.04 -1.24 -12.87
C SER A 184 1.38 -1.77 -14.27
N GLY A 185 2.57 -2.35 -14.40
CA GLY A 185 3.07 -2.84 -15.68
C GLY A 185 3.67 -1.78 -16.62
N LEU A 186 3.60 -0.49 -16.26
CA LEU A 186 4.17 0.62 -17.04
C LEU A 186 5.59 1.00 -16.58
N ASN A 187 6.42 0.01 -16.28
CA ASN A 187 7.71 0.19 -15.62
C ASN A 187 8.62 1.23 -16.31
N ASP A 188 8.66 1.27 -17.65
CA ASP A 188 9.49 2.24 -18.37
C ASP A 188 9.02 3.68 -18.20
N ALA A 189 7.69 3.90 -18.15
CA ALA A 189 7.11 5.23 -17.95
C ALA A 189 7.24 5.71 -16.49
N THR A 190 7.29 4.80 -15.52
CA THR A 190 7.31 5.11 -14.09
C THR A 190 8.68 4.99 -13.42
N ARG A 191 9.72 4.73 -14.20
CA ARG A 191 11.09 4.54 -13.70
C ARG A 191 11.75 5.79 -13.16
N ASN A 192 11.49 6.95 -13.77
CA ASN A 192 12.09 8.20 -13.29
C ASN A 192 11.41 8.63 -12.00
N GLN A 193 12.04 8.31 -10.89
CA GLN A 193 11.52 8.56 -9.55
C GLN A 193 12.46 9.46 -8.76
N GLU A 194 11.87 10.40 -8.03
CA GLU A 194 12.52 11.19 -6.99
C GLU A 194 12.03 10.70 -5.64
N ASN A 195 12.95 10.25 -4.80
CA ASN A 195 12.63 9.66 -3.52
C ASN A 195 13.24 10.45 -2.37
N THR A 196 12.47 10.68 -1.32
CA THR A 196 12.97 11.15 -0.03
C THR A 196 12.61 10.15 1.05
N ALA A 197 13.58 9.77 1.87
CA ALA A 197 13.38 8.78 2.92
C ALA A 197 12.89 9.42 4.23
N GLY A 198 12.00 8.72 4.92
CA GLY A 198 11.54 9.06 6.27
C GLY A 198 10.95 10.46 6.38
N LEU A 199 11.44 11.22 7.35
CA LEU A 199 10.92 12.56 7.66
C LEU A 199 11.49 13.68 6.77
N ARG A 200 12.39 13.39 5.84
CA ARG A 200 12.98 14.41 4.97
C ARG A 200 11.90 15.09 4.12
N SER A 201 12.15 16.35 3.81
CA SER A 201 11.22 17.17 3.02
C SER A 201 11.37 16.90 1.53
N SER A 202 10.25 16.87 0.81
CA SER A 202 10.21 16.90 -0.65
C SER A 202 10.04 18.32 -1.19
N GLY A 203 10.13 18.47 -2.50
CA GLY A 203 9.83 19.75 -3.18
C GLY A 203 8.37 19.94 -3.55
N TYR A 204 7.46 19.03 -3.18
CA TYR A 204 6.09 18.95 -3.67
C TYR A 204 5.03 19.26 -2.61
N GLY A 205 5.40 19.25 -1.32
CA GLY A 205 4.49 19.48 -0.20
C GLY A 205 5.15 19.13 1.13
N ILE A 206 4.38 19.26 2.22
CA ILE A 206 4.77 18.75 3.54
C ILE A 206 4.20 17.35 3.70
N ASP A 207 5.01 16.36 3.34
CA ASP A 207 4.63 14.97 3.17
C ASP A 207 4.45 14.21 4.49
N GLY A 208 4.01 12.94 4.39
CA GLY A 208 3.91 12.02 5.52
C GLY A 208 5.26 11.62 6.12
N ILE A 209 5.24 10.74 7.13
CA ILE A 209 6.42 10.25 7.86
C ILE A 209 7.12 9.06 7.18
N GLY A 210 6.45 8.39 6.24
CA GLY A 210 6.97 7.21 5.52
C GLY A 210 7.82 7.53 4.29
N GLY A 211 8.15 8.81 4.07
CA GLY A 211 8.88 9.26 2.89
C GLY A 211 7.98 9.63 1.71
N THR A 212 8.61 10.08 0.64
CA THR A 212 7.95 10.58 -0.57
C THR A 212 8.56 9.94 -1.79
N THR A 213 7.71 9.54 -2.73
CA THR A 213 8.09 9.13 -4.08
C THR A 213 7.36 10.01 -5.09
N ASN A 214 8.07 10.73 -5.95
CA ASN A 214 7.48 11.39 -7.11
C ASN A 214 7.91 10.67 -8.38
N VAL A 215 6.96 10.18 -9.14
CA VAL A 215 7.16 9.55 -10.45
C VAL A 215 7.09 10.62 -11.52
N ASN A 216 8.17 10.82 -12.27
CA ASN A 216 8.25 11.78 -13.38
C ASN A 216 7.93 11.08 -14.70
N ALA A 217 6.66 11.00 -15.06
CA ALA A 217 6.15 10.33 -16.25
C ALA A 217 5.82 11.31 -17.39
N ARG A 218 6.73 12.27 -17.68
CA ARG A 218 6.61 13.19 -18.81
C ARG A 218 7.53 12.78 -19.95
N ALA A 219 7.16 13.09 -21.19
CA ALA A 219 7.92 12.68 -22.38
C ALA A 219 9.38 13.12 -22.34
N SER A 220 9.67 14.36 -21.88
CA SER A 220 11.03 14.88 -21.79
C SER A 220 11.88 14.21 -20.70
N GLN A 221 11.25 13.52 -19.76
CA GLN A 221 11.91 12.83 -18.63
C GLN A 221 12.23 11.36 -18.97
N MET A 222 11.72 10.85 -20.08
CA MET A 222 12.04 9.50 -20.53
C MET A 222 13.30 9.51 -21.41
N ARG A 223 14.14 8.49 -21.26
CA ARG A 223 15.33 8.35 -22.08
C ARG A 223 14.93 8.12 -23.53
N LYS A 224 15.56 8.91 -24.44
CA LYS A 224 15.39 8.78 -25.88
C LYS A 224 15.71 7.37 -26.37
N GLY A 225 14.88 6.84 -27.25
CA GLY A 225 15.09 5.57 -27.94
C GLY A 225 13.90 4.61 -27.82
N PHE A 226 14.10 3.44 -28.36
CA PHE A 226 13.14 2.34 -28.35
C PHE A 226 13.57 1.29 -27.32
N ARG A 227 12.62 0.71 -26.63
CA ARG A 227 12.83 -0.41 -25.71
C ARG A 227 11.74 -1.46 -25.89
N ALA A 228 12.14 -2.72 -25.86
CA ALA A 228 11.24 -3.86 -25.80
C ALA A 228 11.76 -4.85 -24.75
N SER A 229 10.85 -5.45 -24.00
CA SER A 229 11.20 -6.49 -23.03
C SER A 229 10.16 -7.60 -23.01
N VAL A 230 10.63 -8.82 -22.77
CA VAL A 230 9.80 -10.00 -22.59
C VAL A 230 10.24 -10.71 -21.33
N VAL A 231 9.27 -11.08 -20.52
CA VAL A 231 9.49 -11.74 -19.23
C VAL A 231 8.75 -13.07 -19.19
N ASN A 232 9.40 -14.07 -18.63
CA ASN A 232 8.80 -15.32 -18.20
C ASN A 232 9.06 -15.53 -16.70
N GLY A 233 8.03 -15.91 -15.94
CA GLY A 233 8.11 -16.15 -14.51
C GLY A 233 7.09 -17.16 -14.03
N ASN A 234 7.14 -17.51 -12.75
CA ASN A 234 6.22 -18.46 -12.12
C ASN A 234 5.53 -17.89 -10.85
N SER A 235 5.65 -16.60 -10.60
CA SER A 235 5.03 -15.94 -9.44
C SER A 235 3.58 -15.53 -9.75
N MET A 236 3.28 -14.24 -9.87
CA MET A 236 1.91 -13.74 -10.02
C MET A 236 1.35 -13.93 -11.43
N TYR A 237 2.19 -13.90 -12.46
CA TYR A 237 1.87 -14.15 -13.85
C TYR A 237 3.00 -14.94 -14.55
N ARG A 238 2.71 -15.50 -15.71
CA ARG A 238 3.68 -16.30 -16.47
C ARG A 238 4.41 -15.51 -17.55
N PHE A 239 3.76 -14.52 -18.11
CA PHE A 239 4.26 -13.80 -19.27
C PHE A 239 4.03 -12.30 -19.11
N ARG A 240 5.04 -11.49 -19.47
CA ARG A 240 4.92 -10.05 -19.68
C ARG A 240 5.63 -9.66 -20.97
N ALA A 241 5.01 -8.80 -21.76
CA ALA A 241 5.68 -8.08 -22.83
C ALA A 241 5.48 -6.58 -22.63
N MET A 242 6.49 -5.78 -22.94
CA MET A 242 6.44 -4.34 -22.87
C MET A 242 7.21 -3.74 -24.04
N VAL A 243 6.67 -2.67 -24.62
CA VAL A 243 7.30 -1.86 -25.67
C VAL A 243 7.17 -0.40 -25.31
N SER A 244 8.27 0.35 -25.43
CA SER A 244 8.30 1.77 -25.11
C SER A 244 9.14 2.52 -26.15
N TYR A 245 8.73 3.77 -26.41
CA TYR A 245 9.49 4.68 -27.26
C TYR A 245 9.44 6.10 -26.69
N ALA A 246 10.57 6.81 -26.74
CA ALA A 246 10.66 8.22 -26.40
C ALA A 246 11.51 8.95 -27.45
N SER A 247 11.01 10.07 -27.96
CA SER A 247 11.72 10.89 -28.96
C SER A 247 12.93 11.62 -28.35
N GLY A 248 12.95 11.80 -27.03
CA GLY A 248 13.75 12.84 -26.38
C GLY A 248 13.24 14.24 -26.76
N LEU A 249 13.92 15.28 -26.31
CA LEU A 249 13.61 16.66 -26.71
C LEU A 249 14.14 16.91 -28.13
N LEU A 250 13.26 17.26 -29.05
CA LEU A 250 13.57 17.60 -30.43
C LEU A 250 13.96 19.08 -30.55
N ASP A 251 14.71 19.46 -31.59
CA ASP A 251 15.18 20.83 -31.81
C ASP A 251 14.04 21.85 -31.93
N ASN A 252 12.87 21.41 -32.38
CA ASN A 252 11.65 22.24 -32.43
C ASN A 252 10.93 22.36 -31.09
N GLY A 253 11.50 21.84 -30.00
CA GLY A 253 10.95 21.91 -28.64
C GLY A 253 9.86 20.89 -28.34
N TRP A 254 9.53 19.95 -29.22
CA TRP A 254 8.61 18.86 -28.94
C TRP A 254 9.31 17.66 -28.34
N SER A 255 8.62 16.93 -27.47
CA SER A 255 8.95 15.57 -27.05
C SER A 255 7.68 14.75 -26.94
N TYR A 256 7.77 13.46 -27.27
CA TYR A 256 6.67 12.50 -27.15
C TYR A 256 7.21 11.13 -26.74
N ALA A 257 6.39 10.43 -25.97
CA ALA A 257 6.72 9.10 -25.49
C ALA A 257 5.46 8.23 -25.35
N PHE A 258 5.61 6.94 -25.60
CA PHE A 258 4.57 5.95 -25.40
C PHE A 258 5.16 4.66 -24.83
N SER A 259 4.31 3.98 -24.05
CA SER A 259 4.60 2.64 -23.55
C SER A 259 3.32 1.81 -23.60
N PHE A 260 3.47 0.55 -23.97
CA PHE A 260 2.40 -0.45 -23.91
C PHE A 260 2.95 -1.72 -23.29
N SER A 261 2.16 -2.36 -22.42
CA SER A 261 2.52 -3.62 -21.79
C SER A 261 1.35 -4.57 -21.68
N THR A 262 1.64 -5.86 -21.54
CA THR A 262 0.67 -6.89 -21.17
C THR A 262 1.28 -7.85 -20.18
N ARG A 263 0.45 -8.35 -19.24
CA ARG A 263 0.80 -9.37 -18.25
C ARG A 263 -0.27 -10.44 -18.27
N GLN A 264 0.12 -11.68 -18.50
CA GLN A 264 -0.81 -12.78 -18.73
C GLN A 264 -0.40 -14.05 -17.98
N GLY A 265 -1.41 -14.82 -17.57
CA GLY A 265 -1.25 -16.17 -17.06
C GLY A 265 -1.45 -16.32 -15.56
N GLY A 266 -1.49 -17.57 -15.11
CA GLY A 266 -1.79 -17.96 -13.74
C GLY A 266 -0.55 -18.06 -12.86
N ASN A 267 -0.77 -17.96 -11.56
CA ASN A 267 0.19 -18.29 -10.51
C ASN A 267 0.53 -19.80 -10.57
N SER A 268 1.77 -20.17 -10.23
CA SER A 268 2.20 -21.57 -10.23
C SER A 268 1.91 -22.30 -8.91
N TYR A 269 1.59 -21.57 -7.85
CA TYR A 269 1.40 -22.09 -6.52
C TYR A 269 -0.07 -22.12 -6.10
N VAL A 270 -0.85 -21.09 -6.48
CA VAL A 270 -2.22 -20.89 -6.00
C VAL A 270 -3.20 -21.05 -7.15
N ASP A 271 -4.08 -22.03 -7.07
CA ASP A 271 -5.13 -22.23 -8.05
C ASP A 271 -6.08 -21.02 -8.13
N GLY A 272 -6.50 -20.69 -9.37
CA GLY A 272 -7.43 -19.60 -9.64
C GLY A 272 -6.87 -18.19 -9.43
N VAL A 273 -5.61 -18.04 -9.08
CA VAL A 273 -4.89 -16.76 -9.10
C VAL A 273 -4.25 -16.57 -10.48
N TYR A 274 -4.60 -15.48 -11.13
CA TYR A 274 -4.15 -15.16 -12.48
C TYR A 274 -4.14 -13.66 -12.73
N TYR A 275 -3.42 -13.24 -13.75
CA TYR A 275 -3.46 -11.89 -14.32
C TYR A 275 -3.88 -11.94 -15.79
N ASN A 276 -4.76 -11.02 -16.15
CA ASN A 276 -5.10 -10.61 -17.50
C ASN A 276 -5.07 -9.08 -17.50
N ALA A 277 -3.90 -8.52 -17.79
CA ALA A 277 -3.68 -7.10 -17.58
C ALA A 277 -2.92 -6.46 -18.75
N TYR A 278 -3.27 -5.21 -19.00
CA TYR A 278 -2.63 -4.36 -20.00
C TYR A 278 -2.20 -3.05 -19.31
N GLY A 279 -1.23 -2.38 -19.89
CA GLY A 279 -0.83 -1.05 -19.48
C GLY A 279 -0.60 -0.17 -20.71
N TYR A 280 -1.04 1.07 -20.67
CA TYR A 280 -0.81 2.05 -21.72
C TYR A 280 -0.41 3.39 -21.14
N PHE A 281 0.52 4.04 -21.84
CA PHE A 281 1.03 5.36 -21.50
C PHE A 281 1.29 6.14 -22.77
N ALA A 282 0.91 7.42 -22.76
CA ALA A 282 1.27 8.39 -23.79
C ALA A 282 1.53 9.75 -23.14
N SER A 283 2.61 10.41 -23.54
CA SER A 283 2.92 11.77 -23.12
C SER A 283 3.44 12.59 -24.27
N VAL A 284 2.95 13.82 -24.39
CA VAL A 284 3.39 14.80 -25.37
C VAL A 284 3.73 16.09 -24.63
N GLU A 285 4.89 16.66 -24.91
CA GLU A 285 5.38 17.86 -24.24
C GLU A 285 5.89 18.86 -25.28
N LYS A 286 5.66 20.13 -25.04
CA LYS A 286 6.13 21.26 -25.86
C LYS A 286 6.84 22.28 -24.99
N ARG A 287 8.10 22.60 -25.36
CA ARG A 287 8.82 23.77 -24.87
C ARG A 287 8.69 24.92 -25.86
N PHE A 288 8.49 26.14 -25.37
CA PHE A 288 8.30 27.34 -26.20
C PHE A 288 8.71 28.60 -25.43
N GLY A 289 8.70 29.77 -26.16
CA GLY A 289 9.08 31.02 -25.57
C GLY A 289 10.56 31.09 -25.13
N GLY A 290 11.50 30.54 -25.92
CA GLY A 290 12.92 30.44 -25.57
C GLY A 290 13.16 29.48 -24.39
N ASP A 291 12.44 28.37 -24.40
CA ASP A 291 12.47 27.28 -23.38
C ASP A 291 11.98 27.68 -21.98
N ARG A 292 11.43 28.90 -21.82
CA ARG A 292 10.87 29.37 -20.55
C ARG A 292 9.55 28.72 -20.18
N HIS A 293 8.81 28.22 -21.14
CA HIS A 293 7.52 27.58 -20.97
C HIS A 293 7.60 26.11 -21.38
N ASN A 294 6.93 25.28 -20.58
CA ASN A 294 6.80 23.84 -20.84
C ASN A 294 5.34 23.44 -20.57
N LEU A 295 4.71 22.80 -21.54
CA LEU A 295 3.36 22.25 -21.42
C LEU A 295 3.38 20.79 -21.80
N ALA A 296 2.92 19.92 -20.90
CA ALA A 296 2.87 18.48 -21.09
C ALA A 296 1.47 17.93 -20.86
N LEU A 297 1.00 17.09 -21.78
CA LEU A 297 -0.19 16.26 -21.62
C LEU A 297 0.26 14.81 -21.45
N THR A 298 -0.22 14.14 -20.39
CA THR A 298 0.09 12.74 -20.10
C THR A 298 -1.21 11.97 -19.88
N ILE A 299 -1.32 10.79 -20.50
CA ILE A 299 -2.43 9.87 -20.37
C ILE A 299 -1.87 8.49 -20.05
N LEU A 300 -2.42 7.83 -19.04
CA LEU A 300 -2.01 6.47 -18.66
C LEU A 300 -3.15 5.70 -18.01
N GLY A 301 -3.05 4.37 -18.05
CA GLY A 301 -3.97 3.47 -17.40
C GLY A 301 -3.50 2.02 -17.47
N ALA A 302 -4.00 1.21 -16.55
CA ALA A 302 -3.64 -0.19 -16.40
C ALA A 302 -4.88 -1.07 -16.19
N PRO A 303 -5.72 -1.31 -17.24
CA PRO A 303 -6.85 -2.22 -17.12
C PRO A 303 -6.37 -3.61 -16.69
N THR A 304 -6.97 -4.14 -15.65
CA THR A 304 -6.51 -5.37 -15.01
C THR A 304 -7.68 -6.20 -14.53
N GLU A 305 -7.74 -7.45 -14.95
CA GLU A 305 -8.54 -8.50 -14.34
C GLU A 305 -7.61 -9.50 -13.66
N ARG A 306 -7.89 -9.84 -12.39
CA ARG A 306 -7.09 -10.82 -11.67
C ARG A 306 -7.89 -11.63 -10.66
N GLY A 307 -7.60 -12.93 -10.55
CA GLY A 307 -8.11 -13.80 -9.50
C GLY A 307 -7.38 -13.56 -8.18
N ALA A 308 -8.13 -13.49 -7.08
CA ALA A 308 -7.57 -13.28 -5.74
C ALA A 308 -7.44 -14.59 -4.95
N GLN A 309 -6.42 -14.64 -4.10
CA GLN A 309 -6.26 -15.67 -3.06
C GLN A 309 -6.97 -15.22 -1.78
N GLN A 310 -7.50 -16.18 -1.02
CA GLN A 310 -7.98 -15.96 0.34
C GLN A 310 -7.22 -16.87 1.31
N ALA A 311 -6.89 -16.35 2.50
CA ALA A 311 -6.32 -17.13 3.58
C ALA A 311 -7.30 -18.21 4.08
N SER A 312 -6.78 -19.36 4.51
CA SER A 312 -7.55 -20.41 5.18
C SER A 312 -6.92 -20.77 6.54
N THR A 313 -7.55 -21.71 7.26
CA THR A 313 -7.05 -22.19 8.54
C THR A 313 -5.94 -23.21 8.35
N GLN A 314 -5.08 -23.39 9.37
CA GLN A 314 -4.03 -24.39 9.34
C GLN A 314 -4.61 -25.80 9.12
N GLU A 315 -5.75 -26.12 9.76
CA GLU A 315 -6.43 -27.38 9.58
C GLU A 315 -6.77 -27.68 8.10
N ALA A 316 -7.27 -26.69 7.36
CA ALA A 316 -7.58 -26.88 5.93
C ALA A 316 -6.32 -27.14 5.10
N TYR A 317 -5.23 -26.45 5.41
CA TYR A 317 -3.93 -26.65 4.75
C TYR A 317 -3.36 -28.05 5.05
N ASP A 318 -3.41 -28.49 6.31
CA ASP A 318 -2.91 -29.79 6.75
C ASP A 318 -3.69 -30.95 6.12
N LEU A 319 -5.03 -30.84 6.05
CA LEU A 319 -5.89 -31.84 5.42
C LEU A 319 -5.55 -32.07 3.95
N LEU A 320 -5.14 -31.02 3.25
CA LEU A 320 -4.80 -31.08 1.83
C LEU A 320 -3.29 -31.19 1.58
N SER A 321 -2.46 -31.16 2.64
CA SER A 321 -0.99 -31.06 2.54
C SER A 321 -0.56 -29.94 1.56
N ASN A 322 -1.27 -28.80 1.59
CA ASN A 322 -1.08 -27.70 0.65
C ASN A 322 -1.31 -26.35 1.31
N ASN A 323 -0.23 -25.61 1.60
CA ASN A 323 -0.26 -24.28 2.20
C ASN A 323 -0.76 -23.16 1.22
N TYR A 324 -1.06 -23.52 -0.02
CA TYR A 324 -1.53 -22.60 -1.06
C TYR A 324 -2.99 -22.82 -1.45
N TYR A 325 -3.71 -23.60 -0.67
CA TYR A 325 -5.13 -23.83 -0.87
C TYR A 325 -5.91 -22.52 -0.93
N ASN A 326 -6.79 -22.38 -1.93
CA ASN A 326 -7.64 -21.21 -2.13
C ASN A 326 -9.14 -21.61 -2.03
N PRO A 327 -9.84 -21.27 -0.94
CA PRO A 327 -11.23 -21.67 -0.73
C PRO A 327 -12.23 -20.98 -1.67
N ASN A 328 -11.81 -19.98 -2.46
CA ASN A 328 -12.68 -19.29 -3.42
C ASN A 328 -12.82 -20.01 -4.76
N VAL A 329 -12.10 -21.12 -4.94
CA VAL A 329 -11.94 -21.79 -6.23
C VAL A 329 -12.74 -23.08 -6.27
N GLY A 330 -13.32 -23.35 -7.43
CA GLY A 330 -13.98 -24.59 -7.76
C GLY A 330 -14.16 -24.76 -9.25
N LYS A 331 -14.93 -25.74 -9.66
CA LYS A 331 -15.20 -26.02 -11.08
C LYS A 331 -16.64 -25.70 -11.46
N GLN A 332 -16.83 -25.19 -12.65
CA GLN A 332 -18.10 -25.07 -13.34
C GLN A 332 -17.94 -25.67 -14.74
N ASP A 333 -18.75 -26.65 -15.08
CA ASP A 333 -18.62 -27.40 -16.35
C ASP A 333 -17.17 -27.85 -16.64
N GLY A 334 -16.49 -28.31 -15.59
CA GLY A 334 -15.08 -28.76 -15.64
C GLY A 334 -14.02 -27.66 -15.72
N LYS A 335 -14.41 -26.38 -15.89
CA LYS A 335 -13.50 -25.24 -15.94
C LYS A 335 -13.30 -24.63 -14.57
N LEU A 336 -12.03 -24.26 -14.27
CA LEU A 336 -11.69 -23.60 -13.02
C LEU A 336 -12.33 -22.21 -12.96
N ARG A 337 -12.97 -21.91 -11.82
CA ARG A 337 -13.61 -20.62 -11.54
C ARG A 337 -13.20 -20.14 -10.16
N ASN A 338 -12.93 -18.84 -10.04
CA ASN A 338 -12.67 -18.15 -8.78
C ASN A 338 -13.81 -17.17 -8.50
N SER A 339 -14.43 -17.21 -7.32
CA SER A 339 -15.49 -16.28 -6.93
C SER A 339 -14.96 -14.87 -6.61
N ARG A 340 -13.66 -14.73 -6.38
CA ARG A 340 -13.00 -13.49 -6.01
C ARG A 340 -12.13 -13.00 -7.15
N VAL A 341 -12.70 -12.13 -7.98
CA VAL A 341 -12.00 -11.52 -9.11
C VAL A 341 -12.03 -10.00 -8.93
N ARG A 342 -10.91 -9.37 -9.14
CA ARG A 342 -10.81 -7.91 -9.28
C ARG A 342 -10.77 -7.55 -10.74
N ASP A 343 -11.61 -6.60 -11.10
CA ASP A 343 -11.69 -6.03 -12.46
C ASP A 343 -11.69 -4.51 -12.32
N TYR A 344 -10.62 -3.87 -12.76
CA TYR A 344 -10.52 -2.43 -12.63
C TYR A 344 -9.83 -1.76 -13.82
N HIS A 345 -10.30 -0.55 -14.12
CA HIS A 345 -9.68 0.35 -15.07
C HIS A 345 -9.98 1.80 -14.67
N GLU A 346 -8.96 2.50 -14.22
CA GLU A 346 -9.04 3.88 -13.76
C GLU A 346 -8.01 4.75 -14.49
N PRO A 347 -8.29 5.18 -15.74
CA PRO A 347 -7.41 6.05 -16.50
C PRO A 347 -7.16 7.39 -15.84
N ILE A 348 -5.96 7.91 -16.05
CA ILE A 348 -5.51 9.21 -15.56
C ILE A 348 -5.16 10.08 -16.77
N VAL A 349 -5.69 11.31 -16.78
CA VAL A 349 -5.33 12.37 -17.73
C VAL A 349 -4.71 13.51 -16.94
N MET A 350 -3.52 13.97 -17.34
CA MET A 350 -2.79 15.05 -16.64
C MET A 350 -2.33 16.13 -17.60
N LEU A 351 -2.42 17.36 -17.14
CA LEU A 351 -1.83 18.53 -17.79
C LEU A 351 -0.81 19.15 -16.82
N ASN A 352 0.44 19.26 -17.26
CA ASN A 352 1.50 19.92 -16.50
C ASN A 352 1.95 21.19 -17.25
N TYR A 353 2.15 22.26 -16.51
CA TYR A 353 2.69 23.52 -17.03
C TYR A 353 3.85 23.98 -16.16
N GLY A 354 4.97 24.25 -16.79
CA GLY A 354 6.16 24.84 -16.18
C GLY A 354 6.45 26.22 -16.77
N PHE A 355 6.84 27.16 -15.94
CA PHE A 355 7.21 28.51 -16.36
C PHE A 355 8.42 29.01 -15.58
N ASP A 356 9.52 29.22 -16.26
CA ASP A 356 10.70 29.91 -15.75
C ASP A 356 10.46 31.44 -15.80
N ILE A 357 9.87 32.01 -14.72
CA ILE A 357 9.55 33.42 -14.59
C ILE A 357 10.84 34.23 -14.70
N SER A 358 11.88 33.75 -14.05
CA SER A 358 13.25 34.30 -14.16
C SER A 358 14.26 33.15 -13.98
N SER A 359 15.56 33.45 -14.12
CA SER A 359 16.62 32.48 -13.79
C SER A 359 16.49 31.88 -12.37
N ASN A 360 15.92 32.65 -11.45
CA ASN A 360 15.87 32.32 -10.03
C ASN A 360 14.46 31.96 -9.55
N THR A 361 13.42 32.15 -10.39
CA THR A 361 12.03 31.90 -9.99
C THR A 361 11.36 30.96 -10.99
N LYS A 362 10.89 29.83 -10.51
CA LYS A 362 10.21 28.81 -11.32
C LYS A 362 8.80 28.54 -10.77
N LEU A 363 7.83 28.45 -11.66
CA LEU A 363 6.46 28.05 -11.38
C LEU A 363 6.20 26.69 -12.04
N ALA A 364 5.58 25.79 -11.29
CA ALA A 364 5.06 24.53 -11.82
C ALA A 364 3.59 24.39 -11.41
N ALA A 365 2.71 24.13 -12.36
CA ALA A 365 1.31 23.84 -12.10
C ALA A 365 0.91 22.54 -12.78
N ALA A 366 0.03 21.79 -12.16
CA ALA A 366 -0.48 20.53 -12.69
C ALA A 366 -1.96 20.35 -12.34
N ALA A 367 -2.70 19.77 -13.29
CA ALA A 367 -4.07 19.34 -13.08
C ALA A 367 -4.21 17.88 -13.53
N SER A 368 -4.98 17.08 -12.81
CA SER A 368 -5.27 15.70 -13.19
C SER A 368 -6.72 15.34 -12.98
N PHE A 369 -7.20 14.43 -13.82
CA PHE A 369 -8.50 13.82 -13.69
C PHE A 369 -8.35 12.31 -13.80
N ARG A 370 -8.78 11.58 -12.74
CA ARG A 370 -8.87 10.12 -12.69
C ARG A 370 -10.34 9.73 -12.66
N PHE A 371 -10.72 8.76 -13.47
CA PHE A 371 -12.10 8.25 -13.53
C PHE A 371 -12.07 6.77 -13.92
N GLY A 372 -13.13 6.04 -13.69
CA GLY A 372 -13.21 4.65 -14.13
C GLY A 372 -13.97 3.76 -13.16
N LYS A 373 -13.80 2.46 -13.36
CA LYS A 373 -14.47 1.40 -12.61
C LYS A 373 -13.45 0.57 -11.86
N ASN A 374 -13.83 0.13 -10.64
CA ASN A 374 -13.06 -0.77 -9.82
C ASN A 374 -14.00 -1.74 -9.12
N GLY A 375 -14.12 -2.95 -9.67
CA GLY A 375 -14.99 -4.02 -9.21
C GLY A 375 -14.24 -5.12 -8.46
N TYR A 376 -14.87 -5.69 -7.45
CA TYR A 376 -14.40 -6.85 -6.72
C TYR A 376 -15.52 -7.85 -6.50
N SER A 377 -15.45 -9.00 -7.17
CA SER A 377 -16.52 -9.99 -7.10
C SER A 377 -16.48 -10.80 -5.80
N ALA A 378 -17.65 -11.28 -5.41
CA ALA A 378 -17.82 -12.16 -4.25
C ALA A 378 -19.04 -13.06 -4.45
N LEU A 379 -18.96 -14.28 -3.89
CA LEU A 379 -20.11 -15.13 -3.79
C LEU A 379 -21.02 -14.66 -2.65
N THR A 380 -22.33 -14.51 -2.91
CA THR A 380 -23.37 -14.24 -1.92
C THR A 380 -24.48 -15.29 -2.03
N TRP A 381 -25.16 -15.56 -0.91
CA TRP A 381 -26.25 -16.56 -0.86
C TRP A 381 -27.31 -16.22 0.18
N THR A 382 -28.49 -16.76 0.01
CA THR A 382 -29.62 -16.67 0.94
C THR A 382 -30.41 -18.00 0.92
N ASP A 383 -30.97 -18.40 2.05
CA ASP A 383 -31.81 -19.59 2.21
C ASP A 383 -31.20 -20.91 1.71
N GLY A 384 -29.87 -21.01 1.72
CA GLY A 384 -29.10 -22.18 1.31
C GLY A 384 -27.92 -22.47 2.22
N PRO A 385 -27.29 -23.67 2.10
CA PRO A 385 -26.09 -24.00 2.83
C PRO A 385 -24.93 -23.08 2.45
N ASP A 386 -24.01 -22.87 3.37
CA ASP A 386 -22.80 -22.08 3.12
C ASP A 386 -21.98 -22.78 2.02
N PRO A 387 -21.71 -22.12 0.89
CA PRO A 387 -21.02 -22.76 -0.23
C PRO A 387 -19.50 -22.78 -0.08
N ARG A 388 -18.95 -22.17 0.96
CA ARG A 388 -17.49 -22.10 1.19
C ARG A 388 -16.99 -23.44 1.72
N PRO A 389 -16.04 -24.09 1.06
CA PRO A 389 -15.54 -25.39 1.53
C PRO A 389 -14.92 -25.32 2.93
N ASP A 390 -14.16 -24.23 3.23
CA ASP A 390 -13.51 -23.99 4.52
C ASP A 390 -14.43 -23.36 5.59
N TYR A 391 -15.74 -23.51 5.40
CA TYR A 391 -16.70 -23.14 6.44
C TYR A 391 -16.52 -24.03 7.66
N TYR A 392 -16.33 -23.43 8.83
CA TYR A 392 -15.91 -24.16 10.04
C TYR A 392 -16.77 -25.39 10.40
N ARG A 393 -18.07 -25.40 10.03
CA ARG A 393 -18.95 -26.56 10.27
C ARG A 393 -18.65 -27.77 9.40
N TYR A 394 -17.89 -27.59 8.32
CA TYR A 394 -17.48 -28.66 7.41
C TYR A 394 -16.12 -29.27 7.77
N LEU A 395 -15.42 -28.64 8.72
CA LEU A 395 -14.09 -29.07 9.17
C LEU A 395 -14.16 -30.07 10.33
N PRO A 396 -13.25 -31.06 10.41
CA PRO A 396 -13.19 -32.04 11.50
C PRO A 396 -13.19 -31.42 12.91
N SER A 397 -12.50 -30.31 13.09
CA SER A 397 -12.40 -29.60 14.37
C SER A 397 -13.74 -29.13 14.93
N PHE A 398 -14.75 -28.90 14.09
CA PHE A 398 -16.10 -28.55 14.54
C PHE A 398 -16.69 -29.65 15.42
N TYR A 399 -16.55 -30.90 15.01
CA TYR A 399 -17.11 -32.07 15.72
C TYR A 399 -16.39 -32.41 17.03
N THR A 400 -15.15 -31.96 17.20
CA THR A 400 -14.36 -32.12 18.42
C THR A 400 -14.35 -30.91 19.33
N ASN A 401 -14.83 -29.74 18.86
CA ASN A 401 -14.85 -28.51 19.66
C ASN A 401 -16.21 -28.27 20.33
N ARG A 402 -16.30 -28.64 21.60
CA ARG A 402 -17.54 -28.54 22.37
C ARG A 402 -18.08 -27.11 22.49
N ILE A 403 -17.22 -26.11 22.55
CA ILE A 403 -17.62 -24.70 22.60
C ILE A 403 -18.32 -24.28 21.30
N LEU A 404 -17.80 -24.68 20.15
CA LEU A 404 -18.43 -24.41 18.85
C LEU A 404 -19.79 -25.09 18.75
N GLN A 405 -19.89 -26.37 19.14
CA GLN A 405 -21.14 -27.14 19.13
C GLN A 405 -22.22 -26.49 20.01
N LEU A 406 -21.88 -26.14 21.23
CA LEU A 406 -22.80 -25.49 22.17
C LEU A 406 -23.23 -24.10 21.67
N SER A 407 -22.34 -23.37 20.97
CA SER A 407 -22.69 -22.07 20.38
C SER A 407 -23.74 -22.17 19.26
N GLU A 408 -23.87 -23.35 18.67
CA GLU A 408 -24.86 -23.70 17.63
C GLU A 408 -26.08 -24.41 18.18
N GLY A 409 -26.24 -24.51 19.52
CA GLY A 409 -27.37 -25.17 20.15
C GLY A 409 -27.32 -26.69 20.11
N ILE A 410 -26.16 -27.30 19.88
CA ILE A 410 -25.97 -28.74 19.84
C ILE A 410 -25.67 -29.22 21.27
N GLU A 411 -26.66 -29.81 21.94
CA GLU A 411 -26.55 -30.21 23.35
C GLU A 411 -26.22 -31.71 23.53
N SER A 412 -26.11 -32.47 22.43
CA SER A 412 -25.87 -33.91 22.51
C SER A 412 -24.57 -34.28 23.27
N SER A 413 -24.66 -35.26 24.11
CA SER A 413 -23.55 -35.83 24.90
C SER A 413 -22.87 -37.07 24.25
N ASP A 414 -23.30 -37.44 23.05
CA ASP A 414 -22.76 -38.60 22.36
C ASP A 414 -21.41 -38.30 21.68
N LEU A 415 -20.34 -38.33 22.49
CA LEU A 415 -18.97 -38.12 22.03
C LEU A 415 -18.50 -39.14 20.98
N GLY A 416 -19.04 -40.37 20.99
CA GLY A 416 -18.72 -41.40 20.01
C GLY A 416 -19.16 -41.00 18.61
N THR A 417 -20.41 -40.60 18.44
CA THR A 417 -20.95 -40.12 17.17
C THR A 417 -20.19 -38.90 16.63
N TYR A 418 -19.81 -37.98 17.49
CA TYR A 418 -19.04 -36.79 17.04
C TYR A 418 -17.62 -37.12 16.60
N ASN A 419 -16.94 -38.07 17.26
CA ASN A 419 -15.64 -38.54 16.81
C ASN A 419 -15.72 -39.23 15.44
N ASP A 420 -16.75 -40.02 15.20
CA ASP A 420 -16.98 -40.67 13.90
C ASP A 420 -17.27 -39.64 12.80
N LEU A 421 -18.04 -38.60 13.08
CA LEU A 421 -18.28 -37.50 12.18
C LEU A 421 -17.02 -36.73 11.86
N ALA A 422 -16.14 -36.48 12.86
CA ALA A 422 -14.86 -35.83 12.65
C ALA A 422 -13.95 -36.67 11.72
N LEU A 423 -13.85 -37.95 11.96
CA LEU A 423 -13.07 -38.90 11.14
C LEU A 423 -13.63 -38.98 9.72
N ARG A 424 -14.96 -38.99 9.58
CA ARG A 424 -15.63 -38.96 8.27
C ARG A 424 -15.34 -37.68 7.50
N SER A 425 -15.51 -36.53 8.14
CA SER A 425 -15.19 -35.20 7.54
C SER A 425 -13.73 -35.15 7.11
N MET A 426 -12.80 -35.58 7.97
CA MET A 426 -11.37 -35.65 7.66
C MET A 426 -11.09 -36.53 6.44
N ARG A 427 -11.71 -37.73 6.38
CA ARG A 427 -11.54 -38.63 5.23
C ARG A 427 -12.09 -38.02 3.96
N GLU A 428 -13.29 -37.43 4.01
CA GLU A 428 -13.92 -36.77 2.86
C GLU A 428 -13.04 -35.63 2.31
N TRP A 429 -12.46 -34.79 3.18
CA TRP A 429 -11.55 -33.71 2.76
C TRP A 429 -10.30 -34.22 2.05
N ILE A 430 -9.72 -35.31 2.55
CA ILE A 430 -8.49 -35.91 1.99
C ILE A 430 -8.76 -36.66 0.68
N THR A 431 -9.90 -37.33 0.56
CA THR A 431 -10.14 -38.29 -0.55
C THR A 431 -11.06 -37.72 -1.65
N ASP A 432 -11.87 -36.71 -1.36
CA ASP A 432 -12.83 -36.13 -2.29
C ASP A 432 -12.54 -34.67 -2.58
N PRO A 433 -11.90 -34.32 -3.71
CA PRO A 433 -11.60 -32.96 -4.07
C PRO A 433 -12.82 -32.02 -4.14
N SER A 434 -14.04 -32.57 -4.33
CA SER A 434 -15.26 -31.76 -4.35
C SER A 434 -15.59 -31.14 -2.97
N LYS A 435 -15.07 -31.70 -1.90
CA LYS A 435 -15.26 -31.20 -0.52
C LYS A 435 -14.37 -30.01 -0.18
N SER A 436 -13.24 -29.89 -0.85
CA SER A 436 -12.29 -28.77 -0.68
C SER A 436 -12.45 -27.67 -1.73
N GLN A 437 -13.34 -27.81 -2.69
CA GLN A 437 -13.59 -26.86 -3.77
C GLN A 437 -15.05 -26.37 -3.75
N MET A 438 -15.27 -25.15 -4.27
CA MET A 438 -16.63 -24.64 -4.49
C MET A 438 -17.35 -25.47 -5.56
N ASP A 439 -18.54 -25.91 -5.27
CA ASP A 439 -19.41 -26.67 -6.20
C ASP A 439 -20.34 -25.73 -6.96
N TYR A 440 -19.80 -25.05 -7.99
CA TYR A 440 -20.58 -24.13 -8.83
C TYR A 440 -21.69 -24.84 -9.62
N ASP A 441 -21.47 -26.09 -10.04
CA ASP A 441 -22.45 -26.85 -10.78
C ASP A 441 -23.68 -27.18 -9.90
N ASN A 442 -23.45 -27.45 -8.62
CA ASN A 442 -24.55 -27.63 -7.66
C ASN A 442 -25.30 -26.33 -7.38
N MET A 443 -24.57 -25.22 -7.19
CA MET A 443 -25.19 -23.90 -7.02
C MET A 443 -26.09 -23.54 -8.21
N PHE A 444 -25.61 -23.76 -9.44
CA PHE A 444 -26.39 -23.56 -10.66
C PHE A 444 -27.64 -24.44 -10.67
N ARG A 445 -27.51 -25.75 -10.37
CA ARG A 445 -28.63 -26.68 -10.32
C ARG A 445 -29.67 -26.28 -9.28
N MET A 446 -29.25 -25.82 -8.11
CA MET A 446 -30.15 -25.35 -7.07
C MET A 446 -30.94 -24.12 -7.51
N ASN A 447 -30.28 -23.14 -8.12
CA ASN A 447 -30.92 -21.96 -8.69
C ASN A 447 -31.90 -22.31 -9.81
N TYR A 448 -31.49 -23.16 -10.75
CA TYR A 448 -32.35 -23.62 -11.84
C TYR A 448 -33.63 -24.33 -11.35
N ASN A 449 -33.52 -25.12 -10.28
CA ASN A 449 -34.69 -25.77 -9.68
C ASN A 449 -35.61 -24.74 -8.99
N ARG A 450 -35.08 -23.63 -8.46
CA ARG A 450 -35.90 -22.54 -7.90
C ARG A 450 -36.72 -21.81 -8.98
N ASN A 451 -36.16 -21.64 -10.18
CA ASN A 451 -36.89 -21.03 -11.32
C ASN A 451 -38.19 -21.77 -11.65
N LYS A 452 -38.24 -23.11 -11.53
CA LYS A 452 -39.44 -23.93 -11.75
C LYS A 452 -40.61 -23.56 -10.84
N SER A 453 -40.33 -22.98 -9.67
CA SER A 453 -41.35 -22.48 -8.73
C SER A 453 -41.53 -20.98 -8.80
N GLY A 454 -40.86 -20.29 -9.73
CA GLY A 454 -40.87 -18.84 -9.86
C GLY A 454 -40.21 -18.11 -8.70
N ALA A 455 -39.34 -18.80 -7.93
CA ALA A 455 -38.70 -18.24 -6.76
C ALA A 455 -37.35 -17.62 -7.11
N SER A 456 -36.91 -16.66 -6.31
CA SER A 456 -35.58 -16.01 -6.40
C SER A 456 -34.43 -16.99 -6.27
N GLY A 457 -33.28 -16.70 -6.88
CA GLY A 457 -32.03 -17.43 -6.72
C GLY A 457 -31.58 -17.57 -5.27
N ILE A 458 -30.81 -18.63 -4.99
CA ILE A 458 -30.19 -18.91 -3.69
C ILE A 458 -28.74 -18.41 -3.67
N TYR A 459 -28.03 -18.56 -4.78
CA TYR A 459 -26.61 -18.21 -4.95
C TYR A 459 -26.45 -17.24 -6.12
N MET A 460 -25.56 -16.27 -5.98
CA MET A 460 -25.11 -15.41 -7.08
C MET A 460 -23.68 -14.90 -6.84
N ILE A 461 -23.04 -14.44 -7.88
CA ILE A 461 -21.82 -13.63 -7.79
C ILE A 461 -22.23 -12.16 -7.82
N GLU A 462 -21.93 -11.45 -6.74
CA GLU A 462 -22.03 -9.99 -6.67
C GLU A 462 -20.70 -9.35 -7.09
N GLU A 463 -20.73 -8.09 -7.50
CA GLU A 463 -19.54 -7.28 -7.74
C GLU A 463 -19.66 -5.96 -7.00
N ARG A 464 -18.76 -5.75 -6.06
CA ARG A 464 -18.69 -4.55 -5.23
C ARG A 464 -17.84 -3.51 -5.94
N HIS A 465 -18.44 -2.40 -6.28
CA HIS A 465 -17.81 -1.32 -7.02
C HIS A 465 -17.34 -0.18 -6.13
N THR A 466 -16.20 0.41 -6.54
CA THR A 466 -15.62 1.62 -5.96
C THR A 466 -15.18 2.50 -7.12
N ASP A 467 -16.14 3.19 -7.76
CA ASP A 467 -15.94 3.93 -8.99
C ASP A 467 -15.60 5.40 -8.67
N GLN A 468 -14.38 5.82 -8.98
CA GLN A 468 -13.88 7.14 -8.59
C GLN A 468 -13.99 8.16 -9.72
N ARG A 469 -14.25 9.43 -9.32
CA ARG A 469 -14.03 10.63 -10.11
C ARG A 469 -13.22 11.59 -9.26
N ASP A 470 -11.93 11.73 -9.57
CA ASP A 470 -10.96 12.40 -8.75
C ASP A 470 -10.25 13.51 -9.55
N PHE A 471 -10.56 14.75 -9.25
CA PHE A 471 -9.92 15.92 -9.82
C PHE A 471 -8.90 16.47 -8.81
N ASN A 472 -7.65 16.65 -9.26
CA ASN A 472 -6.57 17.21 -8.46
C ASN A 472 -5.95 18.40 -9.20
N PHE A 473 -5.57 19.41 -8.43
CA PHE A 473 -4.79 20.56 -8.89
C PHE A 473 -3.66 20.84 -7.91
N ALA A 474 -2.47 21.13 -8.41
CA ALA A 474 -1.33 21.58 -7.63
C ALA A 474 -0.62 22.72 -8.37
N ALA A 475 -0.19 23.75 -7.63
CA ALA A 475 0.66 24.81 -8.15
C ALA A 475 1.76 25.12 -7.14
N ASN A 476 3.01 25.13 -7.60
CA ASN A 476 4.21 25.31 -6.78
C ASN A 476 5.08 26.39 -7.38
N ILE A 477 5.60 27.26 -6.52
CA ILE A 477 6.59 28.26 -6.88
C ILE A 477 7.88 28.04 -6.08
N ALA A 478 9.02 28.16 -6.73
CA ALA A 478 10.32 28.07 -6.10
C ALA A 478 11.14 29.33 -6.46
N HIS A 479 11.70 29.98 -5.45
CA HIS A 479 12.59 31.14 -5.63
C HIS A 479 13.94 30.89 -4.97
N THR A 480 15.01 30.97 -5.73
CA THR A 480 16.38 30.85 -5.25
C THR A 480 16.94 32.25 -5.03
N PHE A 481 17.30 32.58 -3.79
CA PHE A 481 17.92 33.85 -3.42
C PHE A 481 19.41 33.90 -3.82
N ARG A 482 19.99 35.06 -3.79
CA ARG A 482 21.43 35.25 -4.11
C ARG A 482 22.37 34.45 -3.22
N ASN A 483 22.01 34.22 -1.96
CA ASN A 483 22.75 33.38 -1.01
C ASN A 483 22.51 31.88 -1.19
N GLN A 484 21.89 31.47 -2.30
CA GLN A 484 21.53 30.07 -2.64
C GLN A 484 20.48 29.45 -1.71
N SER A 485 19.86 30.21 -0.80
CA SER A 485 18.69 29.72 -0.09
C SER A 485 17.50 29.62 -1.03
N VAL A 486 16.58 28.69 -0.76
CA VAL A 486 15.40 28.45 -1.61
C VAL A 486 14.13 28.58 -0.79
N LEU A 487 13.23 29.45 -1.22
CA LEU A 487 11.86 29.47 -0.73
C LEU A 487 10.96 28.75 -1.74
N ARG A 488 10.28 27.74 -1.26
CA ARG A 488 9.25 27.04 -2.01
C ARG A 488 7.90 27.27 -1.36
N GLY A 489 6.85 27.33 -2.16
CA GLY A 489 5.49 27.38 -1.66
C GLY A 489 4.54 26.83 -2.68
N GLY A 490 3.39 26.38 -2.23
CA GLY A 490 2.42 25.82 -3.13
C GLY A 490 1.03 25.74 -2.54
N LEU A 491 0.10 25.45 -3.42
CA LEU A 491 -1.28 25.15 -3.08
C LEU A 491 -1.70 23.87 -3.78
N THR A 492 -2.54 23.09 -3.11
CA THR A 492 -3.17 21.91 -3.70
C THR A 492 -4.68 21.93 -3.44
N ALA A 493 -5.44 21.44 -4.40
CA ALA A 493 -6.88 21.28 -4.27
C ALA A 493 -7.29 19.90 -4.82
N ARG A 494 -8.19 19.22 -4.11
CA ARG A 494 -8.72 17.93 -4.52
C ARG A 494 -10.23 17.90 -4.39
N ILE A 495 -10.88 17.40 -5.42
CA ILE A 495 -12.32 17.16 -5.49
C ILE A 495 -12.52 15.70 -5.86
N ASN A 496 -12.87 14.87 -4.88
CA ASN A 496 -13.16 13.46 -5.11
C ASN A 496 -14.64 13.17 -4.87
N ARG A 497 -15.19 12.33 -5.73
CA ARG A 497 -16.50 11.70 -5.58
C ARG A 497 -16.38 10.24 -6.00
N THR A 498 -16.52 9.35 -5.04
CA THR A 498 -16.44 7.89 -5.23
C THR A 498 -17.83 7.31 -5.06
N GLU A 499 -18.31 6.55 -6.04
CA GLU A 499 -19.54 5.79 -5.96
C GLU A 499 -19.23 4.38 -5.43
N TYR A 500 -19.89 4.01 -4.36
CA TYR A 500 -19.86 2.67 -3.78
C TYR A 500 -21.22 2.02 -4.00
N TYR A 501 -21.24 0.93 -4.75
CA TYR A 501 -22.46 0.17 -5.01
C TYR A 501 -22.16 -1.31 -5.16
N ASP A 502 -23.20 -2.13 -5.03
CA ASP A 502 -23.18 -3.56 -5.31
C ASP A 502 -23.94 -3.83 -6.59
N GLN A 503 -23.46 -4.75 -7.42
CA GLN A 503 -24.02 -5.09 -8.71
C GLN A 503 -24.14 -6.61 -8.84
N VAL A 504 -25.20 -7.09 -9.46
CA VAL A 504 -25.35 -8.50 -9.84
C VAL A 504 -24.40 -8.78 -11.00
N LYS A 505 -23.37 -9.61 -10.76
CA LYS A 505 -22.41 -9.99 -11.81
C LYS A 505 -22.84 -11.24 -12.56
N ASP A 506 -23.33 -12.27 -11.83
CA ASP A 506 -23.75 -13.55 -12.42
C ASP A 506 -24.77 -14.21 -11.50
N LEU A 507 -25.94 -14.49 -12.03
CA LEU A 507 -27.06 -15.09 -11.30
C LEU A 507 -26.88 -16.61 -11.07
N LEU A 508 -25.81 -17.22 -11.57
CA LEU A 508 -25.56 -18.68 -11.47
C LEU A 508 -26.80 -19.50 -11.86
N GLY A 509 -27.44 -19.12 -12.99
CA GLY A 509 -28.61 -19.84 -13.55
C GLY A 509 -29.96 -19.52 -12.91
N ALA A 510 -30.05 -18.55 -11.99
CA ALA A 510 -31.33 -18.03 -11.51
C ALA A 510 -31.95 -17.04 -12.52
N ASP A 511 -33.27 -16.94 -12.53
CA ASP A 511 -33.98 -15.97 -13.39
C ASP A 511 -33.87 -14.54 -12.84
N TYR A 512 -33.81 -14.39 -11.53
CA TYR A 512 -33.66 -13.11 -10.85
C TYR A 512 -33.17 -13.28 -9.43
N TRP A 513 -32.67 -12.20 -8.84
CA TRP A 513 -32.38 -12.04 -7.43
C TRP A 513 -33.34 -11.04 -6.78
N LEU A 514 -33.67 -11.27 -5.50
CA LEU A 514 -34.54 -10.37 -4.76
C LEU A 514 -33.71 -9.36 -3.99
N ASP A 515 -33.92 -8.06 -4.23
CA ASP A 515 -33.17 -6.98 -3.59
C ASP A 515 -33.70 -6.68 -2.18
N VAL A 516 -33.41 -7.59 -1.27
CA VAL A 516 -33.76 -7.47 0.14
C VAL A 516 -32.54 -7.68 1.03
N ASP A 517 -32.55 -7.05 2.19
CA ASP A 517 -31.60 -7.36 3.25
C ASP A 517 -31.96 -8.74 3.85
N LYS A 518 -31.23 -9.77 3.45
CA LYS A 518 -31.46 -11.16 3.85
C LYS A 518 -31.45 -11.36 5.37
N PHE A 519 -30.68 -10.54 6.10
CA PHE A 519 -30.60 -10.64 7.55
C PHE A 519 -31.80 -10.01 8.21
N ALA A 520 -32.22 -8.84 7.76
CA ALA A 520 -33.44 -8.17 8.21
C ALA A 520 -34.68 -8.99 7.84
N LEU A 521 -34.71 -9.62 6.67
CA LEU A 521 -35.78 -10.52 6.23
C LEU A 521 -35.97 -11.68 7.20
N ARG A 522 -34.89 -12.35 7.56
CA ARG A 522 -34.89 -13.48 8.50
C ARG A 522 -35.35 -13.05 9.90
N ASP A 523 -34.86 -11.93 10.42
CA ASP A 523 -35.07 -11.53 11.79
C ASP A 523 -36.39 -10.76 11.99
N ASN A 524 -36.84 -10.02 10.97
CA ASN A 524 -37.99 -9.10 11.07
C ASN A 524 -38.96 -9.20 9.89
N GLY A 525 -38.58 -9.74 8.74
CA GLY A 525 -39.30 -9.66 7.49
C GLY A 525 -40.67 -10.38 7.50
N ASN A 526 -40.82 -11.42 8.32
CA ASN A 526 -42.09 -12.13 8.51
C ASN A 526 -43.13 -11.27 9.24
N TYR A 527 -42.73 -10.30 10.07
CA TYR A 527 -43.58 -9.42 10.84
C TYR A 527 -43.73 -8.06 10.17
N ASN A 528 -42.71 -7.55 9.52
CA ASN A 528 -42.71 -6.26 8.83
C ASN A 528 -41.79 -6.28 7.60
N PRO A 529 -42.34 -6.58 6.41
CA PRO A 529 -41.58 -6.65 5.16
C PRO A 529 -40.92 -5.33 4.75
N LEU A 530 -41.39 -4.19 5.27
CA LEU A 530 -40.76 -2.88 5.02
C LEU A 530 -39.34 -2.81 5.55
N LEU A 531 -39.05 -3.47 6.68
CA LEU A 531 -37.74 -3.43 7.30
C LEU A 531 -36.67 -4.16 6.50
N SER A 532 -37.05 -5.15 5.70
CA SER A 532 -36.07 -5.91 4.89
C SER A 532 -35.75 -5.26 3.54
N GLN A 533 -36.42 -4.17 3.15
CA GLN A 533 -36.19 -3.56 1.85
C GLN A 533 -34.86 -2.82 1.76
N ASN A 534 -34.05 -3.13 0.78
CA ASN A 534 -32.87 -2.34 0.43
C ASN A 534 -33.26 -1.05 -0.27
N ASP A 535 -34.38 -1.08 -1.04
CA ASP A 535 -35.03 0.09 -1.66
C ASP A 535 -36.51 0.18 -1.18
N LEU A 536 -36.70 0.88 -0.05
CA LEU A 536 -38.01 1.07 0.54
C LEU A 536 -38.95 1.90 -0.36
N ASP A 537 -38.40 2.89 -1.09
CA ASP A 537 -39.21 3.74 -1.95
C ASP A 537 -39.77 2.95 -3.13
N TYR A 538 -38.97 2.01 -3.68
CA TYR A 538 -39.47 1.08 -4.69
C TYR A 538 -40.64 0.22 -4.17
N TYR A 539 -40.43 -0.37 -2.97
CA TYR A 539 -41.46 -1.22 -2.35
C TYR A 539 -42.75 -0.47 -2.06
N LEU A 540 -42.66 0.75 -1.51
CA LEU A 540 -43.86 1.59 -1.24
C LEU A 540 -44.63 1.95 -2.50
N LYS A 541 -43.94 2.09 -3.63
CA LYS A 541 -44.53 2.42 -4.93
C LYS A 541 -45.20 1.21 -5.63
N HIS A 542 -44.60 0.02 -5.52
CA HIS A 542 -44.96 -1.15 -6.32
C HIS A 542 -45.65 -2.25 -5.50
N GLY A 543 -45.54 -2.23 -4.17
CA GLY A 543 -46.16 -3.23 -3.28
C GLY A 543 -45.36 -4.56 -3.21
N GLU A 544 -44.20 -4.66 -3.90
CA GLU A 544 -43.36 -5.85 -3.92
C GLU A 544 -41.87 -5.45 -3.87
N ALA A 545 -41.02 -6.38 -3.39
CA ALA A 545 -39.58 -6.18 -3.37
C ALA A 545 -39.01 -6.16 -4.80
N ARG A 546 -37.96 -5.38 -5.00
CA ARG A 546 -37.34 -5.21 -6.31
C ARG A 546 -36.66 -6.51 -6.75
N ARG A 547 -36.98 -6.96 -7.98
CA ARG A 547 -36.30 -8.05 -8.68
C ARG A 547 -35.15 -7.47 -9.49
N VAL A 548 -33.96 -8.04 -9.39
CA VAL A 548 -32.79 -7.58 -10.10
C VAL A 548 -32.18 -8.70 -10.93
N GLY A 549 -31.68 -8.33 -12.11
CA GLY A 549 -30.96 -9.18 -13.05
C GLY A 549 -29.49 -8.82 -13.14
N GLU A 550 -28.76 -9.54 -14.01
CA GLU A 550 -27.34 -9.26 -14.25
C GLU A 550 -27.13 -7.82 -14.75
N GLY A 551 -26.15 -7.16 -14.17
CA GLY A 551 -25.85 -5.75 -14.44
C GLY A 551 -26.63 -4.74 -13.60
N ASP A 552 -27.70 -5.14 -12.87
CA ASP A 552 -28.45 -4.25 -12.01
C ASP A 552 -27.71 -3.97 -10.70
N LYS A 553 -27.78 -2.71 -10.24
CA LYS A 553 -27.33 -2.34 -8.88
C LYS A 553 -28.34 -2.84 -7.86
N PHE A 554 -27.86 -3.32 -6.73
CA PHE A 554 -28.69 -3.78 -5.62
C PHE A 554 -28.01 -3.54 -4.27
N SER A 555 -28.63 -3.97 -3.18
CA SER A 555 -28.11 -3.94 -1.83
C SER A 555 -27.80 -2.52 -1.34
N TYR A 556 -26.77 -1.84 -1.82
CA TYR A 556 -26.39 -0.47 -1.44
C TYR A 556 -25.93 0.35 -2.64
N ASP A 557 -26.17 1.64 -2.58
CA ASP A 557 -25.62 2.65 -3.49
C ASP A 557 -25.45 3.97 -2.72
N TYR A 558 -24.22 4.50 -2.68
CA TYR A 558 -23.93 5.79 -2.06
C TYR A 558 -22.68 6.44 -2.66
N TYR A 559 -22.62 7.76 -2.56
CA TYR A 559 -21.40 8.52 -2.86
C TYR A 559 -20.63 8.85 -1.60
N ALA A 560 -19.33 8.63 -1.63
CA ALA A 560 -18.36 9.23 -0.73
C ALA A 560 -17.80 10.48 -1.39
N ASN A 561 -17.90 11.62 -0.71
CA ASN A 561 -17.44 12.89 -1.23
C ASN A 561 -16.32 13.42 -0.35
N LEU A 562 -15.24 13.92 -0.99
CA LEU A 562 -14.14 14.60 -0.30
C LEU A 562 -13.79 15.89 -1.06
N ARG A 563 -13.56 16.96 -0.28
CA ARG A 563 -13.03 18.24 -0.75
C ARG A 563 -11.85 18.58 0.12
N GLN A 564 -10.72 18.89 -0.50
CA GLN A 564 -9.50 19.21 0.21
C GLN A 564 -8.82 20.39 -0.46
N ALA A 565 -8.32 21.33 0.38
CA ALA A 565 -7.48 22.44 -0.05
C ALA A 565 -6.34 22.60 0.95
N GLN A 566 -5.13 22.81 0.47
CA GLN A 566 -3.92 22.93 1.31
C GLN A 566 -3.03 24.04 0.75
N VAL A 567 -2.38 24.78 1.64
CA VAL A 567 -1.34 25.75 1.32
C VAL A 567 -0.12 25.42 2.17
N TRP A 568 1.05 25.41 1.55
CA TRP A 568 2.29 25.08 2.22
C TRP A 568 3.42 26.03 1.80
N ALA A 569 4.43 26.15 2.67
CA ALA A 569 5.66 26.84 2.39
C ALA A 569 6.84 26.11 3.04
N GLN A 570 8.02 26.18 2.41
CA GLN A 570 9.26 25.56 2.85
C GLN A 570 10.42 26.48 2.55
N TYR A 571 11.28 26.70 3.54
CA TYR A 571 12.51 27.46 3.38
C TYR A 571 13.72 26.54 3.58
N TYR A 572 14.58 26.48 2.58
CA TYR A 572 15.85 25.75 2.59
C TYR A 572 17.01 26.75 2.62
N ALA A 573 18.00 26.52 3.48
CA ALA A 573 19.20 27.33 3.56
C ALA A 573 20.44 26.47 3.88
N SER A 574 21.59 26.91 3.39
CA SER A 574 22.88 26.27 3.64
C SER A 574 23.91 27.31 4.12
N PHE A 575 24.64 26.99 5.17
CA PHE A 575 25.65 27.85 5.81
C PHE A 575 26.92 27.03 6.08
N GLY A 576 27.86 27.06 5.17
CA GLY A 576 29.05 26.21 5.26
C GLY A 576 28.68 24.72 5.21
N GLY A 577 29.05 23.97 6.24
CA GLY A 577 28.71 22.54 6.35
C GLY A 577 27.30 22.27 6.91
N PHE A 578 26.58 23.31 7.36
CA PHE A 578 25.24 23.18 7.93
C PHE A 578 24.16 23.51 6.89
N THR A 579 23.16 22.64 6.76
CA THR A 579 21.96 22.86 5.97
C THR A 579 20.71 22.70 6.82
N MET A 580 19.68 23.46 6.53
CA MET A 580 18.38 23.35 7.17
C MET A 580 17.25 23.49 6.15
N SER A 581 16.15 22.78 6.42
CA SER A 581 14.87 22.97 5.74
C SER A 581 13.76 23.04 6.78
N LEU A 582 12.96 24.11 6.72
CA LEU A 582 11.81 24.32 7.60
C LEU A 582 10.57 24.46 6.73
N GLY A 583 9.56 23.66 7.01
CA GLY A 583 8.32 23.66 6.23
C GLY A 583 7.06 23.61 7.09
N GLY A 584 5.99 24.22 6.59
CA GLY A 584 4.67 24.17 7.20
C GLY A 584 3.56 24.11 6.16
N GLU A 585 2.47 23.45 6.51
CA GLU A 585 1.26 23.30 5.72
C GLU A 585 0.03 23.53 6.59
N VAL A 586 -0.95 24.22 6.03
CA VAL A 586 -2.29 24.33 6.60
C VAL A 586 -3.28 23.86 5.55
N GLY A 587 -4.24 23.04 5.94
CA GLY A 587 -5.23 22.47 5.05
C GLY A 587 -6.61 22.39 5.65
N TYR A 588 -7.60 22.32 4.78
CA TYR A 588 -8.99 22.09 5.11
C TYR A 588 -9.48 20.85 4.36
N THR A 589 -10.14 19.94 5.06
CA THR A 589 -10.75 18.74 4.49
C THR A 589 -12.19 18.64 4.93
N ALA A 590 -13.11 18.52 3.97
CA ALA A 590 -14.52 18.25 4.20
C ALA A 590 -14.90 16.92 3.53
N MET A 591 -15.62 16.06 4.27
CA MET A 591 -16.10 14.79 3.74
C MET A 591 -17.52 14.49 4.19
N TRP A 592 -18.29 13.80 3.33
CA TRP A 592 -19.65 13.37 3.64
C TRP A 592 -20.06 12.19 2.78
N ARG A 593 -20.99 11.39 3.31
CA ARG A 593 -21.68 10.35 2.59
C ARG A 593 -22.97 10.92 1.96
N ASP A 594 -23.37 10.44 0.78
CA ASP A 594 -24.63 10.76 0.14
C ASP A 594 -25.32 9.47 -0.33
N GLY A 595 -26.28 8.95 0.46
CA GLY A 595 -26.98 7.71 0.21
C GLY A 595 -27.99 7.85 -0.92
N ARG A 596 -28.05 6.85 -1.80
CA ARG A 596 -28.94 6.83 -2.98
C ARG A 596 -30.20 5.98 -2.78
N LEU A 597 -30.18 5.10 -1.77
CA LEU A 597 -31.27 4.20 -1.44
C LEU A 597 -31.80 4.49 -0.05
N ARG A 598 -33.14 4.47 0.11
CA ARG A 598 -33.79 4.46 1.43
C ARG A 598 -33.92 3.01 1.90
N LYS A 599 -33.12 2.63 2.88
CA LYS A 599 -33.18 1.28 3.46
C LYS A 599 -34.28 1.16 4.50
N GLY A 600 -34.98 0.05 4.51
CA GLY A 600 -36.11 -0.18 5.42
C GLY A 600 -35.72 -0.07 6.89
N LEU A 601 -34.63 -0.71 7.34
CA LEU A 601 -34.12 -0.62 8.70
C LEU A 601 -33.64 0.79 9.08
N PHE A 602 -33.20 1.58 8.12
CA PHE A 602 -32.59 2.90 8.34
C PHE A 602 -33.32 4.00 7.53
N ALA A 603 -34.66 3.92 7.46
CA ALA A 603 -35.49 4.74 6.59
C ALA A 603 -35.23 6.26 6.74
N ASN A 604 -34.90 6.71 7.95
CA ASN A 604 -34.66 8.13 8.26
C ASN A 604 -33.16 8.49 8.29
N ASN A 605 -32.24 7.54 8.01
CA ASN A 605 -30.81 7.73 8.22
C ASN A 605 -29.94 7.08 7.10
N SER A 606 -30.53 6.71 5.97
CA SER A 606 -29.82 6.04 4.87
C SER A 606 -29.77 6.85 3.57
N LEU A 607 -30.86 7.53 3.24
CA LEU A 607 -31.01 8.33 2.02
C LEU A 607 -30.47 9.75 2.21
N GLY A 608 -29.83 10.29 1.16
CA GLY A 608 -29.37 11.66 1.09
C GLY A 608 -28.05 11.93 1.82
N LYS A 609 -27.74 13.22 1.93
CA LYS A 609 -26.45 13.71 2.46
C LYS A 609 -26.38 13.55 3.98
N SER A 610 -25.29 12.94 4.46
CA SER A 610 -24.95 12.91 5.88
C SER A 610 -24.51 14.29 6.38
N LYS A 611 -24.31 14.40 7.71
CA LYS A 611 -23.53 15.53 8.24
C LYS A 611 -22.18 15.62 7.52
N THR A 612 -21.79 16.85 7.16
CA THR A 612 -20.41 17.09 6.67
C THR A 612 -19.45 17.03 7.85
N LEU A 613 -18.37 16.29 7.68
CA LEU A 613 -17.26 16.20 8.63
C LEU A 613 -16.15 17.11 8.15
N ASP A 614 -15.85 18.14 8.97
CA ASP A 614 -14.93 19.20 8.61
C ASP A 614 -13.70 19.15 9.52
N TYR A 615 -12.49 19.21 8.92
CA TYR A 615 -11.22 19.14 9.62
C TYR A 615 -10.26 20.22 9.14
N LEU A 616 -9.74 20.99 10.10
CA LEU A 616 -8.56 21.83 9.89
C LEU A 616 -7.32 20.99 10.17
N THR A 617 -6.42 20.93 9.22
CA THR A 617 -5.18 20.15 9.29
C THR A 617 -3.97 21.05 9.25
N TYR A 618 -2.90 20.64 9.90
CA TYR A 618 -1.63 21.37 9.82
C TYR A 618 -0.45 20.40 9.98
N LYS A 619 0.65 20.73 9.33
CA LYS A 619 1.89 19.96 9.39
C LYS A 619 3.08 20.91 9.52
N LEU A 620 4.04 20.49 10.34
CA LEU A 620 5.31 21.19 10.51
C LEU A 620 6.43 20.17 10.35
N LYS A 621 7.46 20.52 9.57
CA LYS A 621 8.67 19.72 9.41
C LYS A 621 9.92 20.58 9.58
N GLY A 622 10.93 20.02 10.25
CA GLY A 622 12.28 20.56 10.31
C GLY A 622 13.29 19.49 9.95
N GLU A 623 14.21 19.82 9.09
CA GLU A 623 15.34 18.98 8.66
C GLU A 623 16.63 19.78 8.86
N PHE A 624 17.59 19.14 9.51
CA PHE A 624 18.90 19.72 9.82
C PHE A 624 19.98 18.73 9.44
N SER A 625 20.96 19.17 8.68
CA SER A 625 22.11 18.36 8.30
C SER A 625 23.40 19.12 8.59
N TYR A 626 24.36 18.45 9.20
CA TYR A 626 25.69 18.99 9.40
C TYR A 626 26.73 18.06 8.80
N ARG A 627 27.42 18.56 7.78
CA ARG A 627 28.52 17.88 7.10
C ARG A 627 29.84 18.44 7.63
N PHE A 628 30.54 17.69 8.46
CA PHE A 628 31.82 18.11 9.03
C PHE A 628 33.04 17.66 8.22
N SER A 629 32.83 16.83 7.18
CA SER A 629 33.82 16.55 6.14
C SER A 629 33.14 16.02 4.89
N GLY A 630 33.86 15.81 3.80
CA GLY A 630 33.33 15.18 2.59
C GLY A 630 32.78 13.78 2.80
N ALA A 631 33.26 13.08 3.85
CA ALA A 631 32.90 11.70 4.13
C ALA A 631 31.85 11.57 5.23
N HIS A 632 31.65 12.56 6.07
CA HIS A 632 30.86 12.43 7.30
C HIS A 632 29.75 13.48 7.39
N ALA A 633 28.52 13.04 7.64
CA ALA A 633 27.38 13.93 7.87
C ALA A 633 26.45 13.36 8.96
N ILE A 634 25.81 14.26 9.69
CA ILE A 634 24.72 13.95 10.63
C ILE A 634 23.47 14.67 10.15
N ASP A 635 22.37 13.94 10.08
CA ASP A 635 21.05 14.49 9.75
C ASP A 635 20.11 14.30 10.94
N ALA A 636 19.35 15.32 11.29
CA ALA A 636 18.31 15.28 12.31
C ALA A 636 17.00 15.84 11.73
N ASN A 637 15.94 15.07 11.84
CA ASN A 637 14.63 15.44 11.29
C ASN A 637 13.56 15.39 12.38
N VAL A 638 12.60 16.31 12.31
CA VAL A 638 11.43 16.37 13.19
C VAL A 638 10.19 16.70 12.38
N ALA A 639 9.08 16.08 12.72
CA ALA A 639 7.79 16.36 12.11
C ALA A 639 6.66 16.30 13.14
N TYR A 640 5.73 17.24 13.06
CA TYR A 640 4.46 17.18 13.78
C TYR A 640 3.31 17.41 12.80
N MET A 641 2.30 16.55 12.83
CA MET A 641 1.22 16.53 11.86
C MET A 641 -0.12 16.29 12.54
N VAL A 642 -1.15 16.98 12.05
CA VAL A 642 -2.56 16.71 12.37
C VAL A 642 -3.28 16.40 11.06
N ASN A 643 -3.70 15.13 10.91
CA ASN A 643 -4.32 14.59 9.71
C ASN A 643 -5.81 14.32 9.95
N PRO A 644 -6.69 14.50 8.95
CA PRO A 644 -8.08 14.10 9.08
C PRO A 644 -8.18 12.56 9.13
N PRO A 645 -9.23 11.99 9.76
CA PRO A 645 -9.50 10.56 9.64
C PRO A 645 -9.78 10.17 8.18
N GLN A 646 -9.55 8.90 7.83
CA GLN A 646 -9.88 8.40 6.50
C GLN A 646 -11.40 8.21 6.36
N PHE A 647 -11.94 8.41 5.15
CA PHE A 647 -13.39 8.26 4.92
C PHE A 647 -13.88 6.86 5.31
N ARG A 648 -13.10 5.81 5.01
CA ARG A 648 -13.45 4.41 5.33
C ARG A 648 -13.70 4.17 6.82
N ASP A 649 -13.08 4.97 7.70
CA ASP A 649 -13.18 4.85 9.15
C ASP A 649 -14.12 5.89 9.77
N ALA A 650 -14.68 6.78 8.95
CA ALA A 650 -15.52 7.88 9.40
C ALA A 650 -16.97 7.48 9.73
N PHE A 651 -17.47 6.39 9.14
CA PHE A 651 -18.83 5.89 9.32
C PHE A 651 -18.82 4.46 9.86
N VAL A 652 -19.70 4.16 10.82
CA VAL A 652 -19.79 2.80 11.39
C VAL A 652 -20.18 1.74 10.37
N SER A 653 -21.03 2.09 9.40
CA SER A 653 -21.38 1.28 8.24
C SER A 653 -21.87 2.18 7.10
N ALA A 654 -20.98 2.67 6.27
CA ALA A 654 -21.34 3.56 5.16
C ALA A 654 -22.29 2.88 4.14
N ARG A 655 -22.30 1.55 4.07
CA ARG A 655 -23.22 0.79 3.19
C ARG A 655 -24.68 0.92 3.61
N THR A 656 -24.95 1.13 4.89
CA THR A 656 -26.31 1.07 5.44
C THR A 656 -26.85 2.42 5.92
N ARG A 657 -26.01 3.29 6.50
CA ARG A 657 -26.47 4.49 7.20
C ARG A 657 -25.46 5.62 7.30
N ASN A 658 -25.95 6.82 7.67
CA ASN A 658 -25.16 8.04 7.83
C ASN A 658 -24.51 8.19 9.22
N THR A 659 -24.60 7.18 10.10
CA THR A 659 -24.05 7.23 11.47
C THR A 659 -22.51 7.26 11.44
N THR A 660 -21.93 8.29 12.02
CA THR A 660 -20.50 8.46 12.13
C THR A 660 -19.87 7.60 13.23
N THR A 661 -18.60 7.28 13.12
CA THR A 661 -17.84 6.58 14.14
C THR A 661 -17.79 7.42 15.43
N PRO A 662 -18.22 6.87 16.58
CA PRO A 662 -18.17 7.58 17.85
C PRO A 662 -16.73 7.88 18.26
N GLY A 663 -16.47 9.12 18.71
CA GLY A 663 -15.14 9.57 19.13
C GLY A 663 -14.16 9.78 17.99
N LEU A 664 -14.66 9.98 16.77
CA LEU A 664 -13.85 10.30 15.58
C LEU A 664 -13.16 11.65 15.77
N ASP A 665 -11.84 11.65 15.69
CA ASP A 665 -10.98 12.85 15.80
C ASP A 665 -9.88 12.85 14.75
N SER A 666 -9.15 13.96 14.64
CA SER A 666 -7.95 14.08 13.81
C SER A 666 -6.79 13.32 14.43
N GLU A 667 -6.11 12.53 13.62
CA GLU A 667 -4.88 11.83 14.00
C GLU A 667 -3.74 12.81 14.20
N LYS A 668 -2.96 12.62 15.27
CA LYS A 668 -1.77 13.42 15.60
C LYS A 668 -0.53 12.55 15.50
N VAL A 669 0.46 13.00 14.73
CA VAL A 669 1.70 12.28 14.49
C VAL A 669 2.88 13.15 14.88
N LEU A 670 3.73 12.63 15.75
CA LEU A 670 5.04 13.20 16.08
C LEU A 670 6.12 12.23 15.64
N GLY A 671 7.06 12.66 14.80
CA GLY A 671 8.19 11.88 14.35
C GLY A 671 9.51 12.60 14.56
N VAL A 672 10.54 11.86 14.98
CA VAL A 672 11.92 12.34 15.11
C VAL A 672 12.85 11.27 14.58
N ASP A 673 13.87 11.63 13.80
CA ASP A 673 14.96 10.73 13.47
C ASP A 673 16.33 11.43 13.47
N LEU A 674 17.36 10.66 13.77
CA LEU A 674 18.76 11.07 13.74
C LEU A 674 19.54 10.04 12.93
N SER A 675 20.28 10.50 11.93
CA SER A 675 21.07 9.65 11.05
C SER A 675 22.52 10.10 11.00
N TYR A 676 23.44 9.13 10.98
CA TYR A 676 24.84 9.34 10.65
C TYR A 676 25.15 8.69 9.30
N ASN A 677 25.72 9.45 8.39
CA ASN A 677 26.08 9.03 7.04
C ASN A 677 27.61 9.04 6.90
N LEU A 678 28.15 7.92 6.44
CA LEU A 678 29.56 7.71 6.14
C LEU A 678 29.72 7.38 4.65
N ASN A 679 30.54 8.13 3.95
CA ASN A 679 30.84 7.93 2.54
C ASN A 679 32.34 8.02 2.28
N LEU A 680 33.03 6.89 2.45
CA LEU A 680 34.45 6.70 2.17
C LEU A 680 34.62 5.86 0.90
N PRO A 681 35.76 5.92 0.18
CA PRO A 681 35.99 5.13 -1.03
C PRO A 681 35.84 3.62 -0.86
N TRP A 682 35.98 3.12 0.35
CA TRP A 682 35.94 1.69 0.70
C TRP A 682 34.72 1.29 1.51
N ILE A 683 33.86 2.23 1.92
CA ILE A 683 32.60 1.95 2.62
C ILE A 683 31.62 3.11 2.48
N THR A 684 30.40 2.80 2.12
CA THR A 684 29.24 3.67 2.29
C THR A 684 28.32 3.06 3.35
N ALA A 685 28.00 3.83 4.39
CA ALA A 685 27.14 3.35 5.46
C ALA A 685 26.23 4.45 5.97
N ARG A 686 25.04 4.04 6.44
CA ARG A 686 24.10 4.90 7.16
C ARG A 686 23.58 4.16 8.39
N VAL A 687 23.60 4.84 9.52
CA VAL A 687 22.91 4.40 10.75
C VAL A 687 21.87 5.46 11.10
N SER A 688 20.64 5.03 11.37
CA SER A 688 19.53 5.92 11.76
C SER A 688 18.82 5.38 12.98
N GLY A 689 18.63 6.22 13.99
CA GLY A 689 17.70 5.98 15.09
C GLY A 689 16.42 6.79 14.87
N TYR A 690 15.27 6.25 15.18
CA TYR A 690 13.98 6.94 15.00
C TYR A 690 13.02 6.69 16.16
N TYR A 691 12.13 7.65 16.35
CA TYR A 691 10.98 7.57 17.26
C TYR A 691 9.77 8.23 16.61
N THR A 692 8.62 7.54 16.63
CA THR A 692 7.35 8.07 16.14
C THR A 692 6.22 7.70 17.09
N SER A 693 5.38 8.68 17.40
CA SER A 693 4.11 8.53 18.11
C SER A 693 2.96 8.90 17.19
N VAL A 694 1.97 8.04 17.12
CA VAL A 694 0.69 8.28 16.44
C VAL A 694 -0.41 8.22 17.50
N ALA A 695 -1.24 9.24 17.58
CA ALA A 695 -2.31 9.32 18.55
C ALA A 695 -3.66 9.63 17.89
N ASP A 696 -4.75 9.26 18.58
CA ASP A 696 -6.15 9.52 18.20
C ASP A 696 -6.60 8.88 16.88
N GLN A 697 -5.94 7.79 16.45
CA GLN A 697 -6.35 7.09 15.23
C GLN A 697 -7.71 6.39 15.42
N SER A 698 -8.52 6.37 14.36
CA SER A 698 -9.78 5.62 14.30
C SER A 698 -9.68 4.48 13.30
N LYS A 699 -10.40 3.37 13.57
CA LYS A 699 -10.44 2.18 12.68
C LYS A 699 -11.81 1.53 12.74
N VAL A 700 -12.39 1.22 11.57
CA VAL A 700 -13.64 0.45 11.46
C VAL A 700 -13.33 -0.88 10.76
N ILE A 701 -13.72 -1.99 11.40
CA ILE A 701 -13.61 -3.34 10.86
C ILE A 701 -15.00 -3.91 10.67
N SER A 702 -15.39 -4.17 9.41
CA SER A 702 -16.67 -4.81 9.08
C SER A 702 -16.46 -6.24 8.65
N PHE A 703 -17.24 -7.17 9.19
CA PHE A 703 -17.15 -8.60 8.88
C PHE A 703 -18.52 -9.25 9.05
N TYR A 704 -18.68 -10.42 8.41
CA TYR A 704 -19.85 -11.27 8.62
C TYR A 704 -19.69 -12.10 9.89
N ASP A 705 -20.60 -11.92 10.86
CA ASP A 705 -20.66 -12.67 12.11
C ASP A 705 -21.72 -13.77 12.01
N ASP A 706 -21.31 -15.00 11.82
CA ASP A 706 -22.20 -16.16 11.70
C ASP A 706 -23.07 -16.34 12.94
N THR A 707 -22.59 -15.98 14.14
CA THR A 707 -23.34 -16.10 15.40
C THR A 707 -24.48 -15.08 15.50
N ARG A 708 -24.39 -13.99 14.73
CA ARG A 708 -25.45 -12.99 14.60
C ARG A 708 -26.16 -13.06 13.25
N SER A 709 -25.60 -13.88 12.35
CA SER A 709 -26.04 -13.98 10.95
C SER A 709 -26.24 -12.61 10.29
N SER A 710 -25.33 -11.67 10.57
CA SER A 710 -25.37 -10.31 10.05
C SER A 710 -23.96 -9.73 9.94
N PHE A 711 -23.81 -8.68 9.13
CA PHE A 711 -22.61 -7.87 9.20
C PHE A 711 -22.51 -7.15 10.53
N THR A 712 -21.39 -7.31 11.16
CA THR A 712 -21.00 -6.67 12.41
C THR A 712 -19.87 -5.68 12.13
N ASN A 713 -19.95 -4.50 12.76
CA ASN A 713 -18.94 -3.46 12.61
C ASN A 713 -18.32 -3.18 13.98
N PHE A 714 -16.99 -3.26 14.04
CA PHE A 714 -16.18 -2.85 15.18
C PHE A 714 -15.62 -1.47 14.88
N ALA A 715 -16.15 -0.44 15.50
CA ALA A 715 -15.67 0.93 15.39
C ALA A 715 -14.83 1.27 16.63
N MET A 716 -13.58 1.64 16.41
CA MET A 716 -12.61 1.98 17.45
C MET A 716 -12.11 3.41 17.25
N SER A 717 -11.90 4.13 18.36
CA SER A 717 -11.36 5.49 18.36
C SER A 717 -10.41 5.69 19.54
N GLY A 718 -9.43 6.61 19.39
CA GLY A 718 -8.37 6.81 20.38
C GLY A 718 -7.34 5.68 20.36
N ILE A 719 -6.96 5.21 19.17
CA ILE A 719 -5.89 4.23 18.99
C ILE A 719 -4.57 5.00 18.95
N ASP A 720 -3.71 4.75 19.93
CA ASP A 720 -2.36 5.31 19.97
C ASP A 720 -1.33 4.22 19.74
N LYS A 721 -0.27 4.59 19.02
CA LYS A 721 0.84 3.70 18.65
C LYS A 721 2.17 4.40 18.84
N ARG A 722 3.18 3.61 19.13
CA ARG A 722 4.57 4.05 19.23
C ARG A 722 5.45 3.15 18.39
N TYR A 723 6.36 3.79 17.63
CA TYR A 723 7.34 3.13 16.80
C TYR A 723 8.71 3.70 17.15
N TYR A 724 9.68 2.86 17.49
CA TYR A 724 11.07 3.27 17.64
C TYR A 724 12.01 2.16 17.21
N GLY A 725 13.22 2.50 16.79
CA GLY A 725 14.15 1.52 16.32
C GLY A 725 15.41 2.10 15.71
N VAL A 726 16.19 1.20 15.10
CA VAL A 726 17.46 1.50 14.45
C VAL A 726 17.49 0.84 13.07
N GLU A 727 17.96 1.60 12.09
CA GLU A 727 18.23 1.16 10.72
C GLU A 727 19.72 1.28 10.41
N LEU A 728 20.32 0.26 9.80
CA LEU A 728 21.69 0.26 9.31
C LEU A 728 21.66 -0.18 7.85
N GLY A 729 22.30 0.58 6.98
CA GLY A 729 22.61 0.18 5.61
C GLY A 729 24.10 0.32 5.37
N LEU A 730 24.70 -0.63 4.66
CA LEU A 730 26.12 -0.59 4.33
C LEU A 730 26.38 -1.18 2.94
N SER A 731 27.43 -0.66 2.29
CA SER A 731 27.99 -1.19 1.05
C SER A 731 29.51 -1.06 1.11
N VAL A 732 30.21 -2.18 0.96
CA VAL A 732 31.68 -2.28 1.08
C VAL A 732 32.23 -2.91 -0.20
N PRO A 733 32.89 -2.15 -1.08
CA PRO A 733 33.68 -2.71 -2.17
C PRO A 733 34.86 -3.51 -1.59
N VAL A 734 34.87 -4.83 -1.81
CA VAL A 734 35.91 -5.72 -1.25
C VAL A 734 36.93 -6.16 -2.29
N TRP A 735 36.57 -6.22 -3.57
CA TRP A 735 37.44 -6.57 -4.65
C TRP A 735 36.95 -5.93 -5.95
N ASN A 736 37.76 -6.04 -7.02
CA ASN A 736 37.42 -5.41 -8.30
C ASN A 736 36.06 -5.90 -8.84
N GLY A 737 35.05 -5.04 -8.72
CA GLY A 737 33.66 -5.34 -9.11
C GLY A 737 32.86 -6.17 -8.10
N LEU A 738 33.40 -6.58 -6.95
CA LEU A 738 32.69 -7.28 -5.90
C LEU A 738 32.43 -6.37 -4.71
N SER A 739 31.21 -6.27 -4.27
CA SER A 739 30.80 -5.53 -3.07
C SER A 739 30.02 -6.43 -2.12
N VAL A 740 30.23 -6.22 -0.83
CA VAL A 740 29.35 -6.73 0.24
C VAL A 740 28.33 -5.66 0.54
N VAL A 741 27.06 -6.02 0.50
CA VAL A 741 25.94 -5.13 0.87
C VAL A 741 25.19 -5.69 2.07
N GLY A 742 24.65 -4.83 2.91
CA GLY A 742 23.92 -5.26 4.07
C GLY A 742 22.92 -4.22 4.55
N ALA A 743 21.83 -4.71 5.13
CA ALA A 743 20.83 -3.88 5.80
C ALA A 743 20.33 -4.57 7.07
N LEU A 744 20.11 -3.77 8.11
CA LEU A 744 19.47 -4.19 9.36
C LEU A 744 18.36 -3.18 9.69
N SER A 745 17.17 -3.67 9.96
CA SER A 745 16.08 -2.93 10.58
C SER A 745 15.68 -3.64 11.86
N TRP A 746 15.84 -2.97 12.98
CA TRP A 746 15.30 -3.41 14.26
C TRP A 746 14.38 -2.34 14.81
N GLY A 747 13.20 -2.75 15.25
CA GLY A 747 12.25 -1.83 15.87
C GLY A 747 11.37 -2.53 16.90
N ASP A 748 10.68 -1.71 17.70
CA ASP A 748 9.62 -2.13 18.60
C ASP A 748 8.40 -1.23 18.31
N TYR A 749 7.35 -1.85 17.80
CA TYR A 749 6.12 -1.19 17.36
C TYR A 749 4.97 -1.67 18.22
N THR A 750 4.44 -0.79 19.07
CA THR A 750 3.46 -1.16 20.10
C THR A 750 2.28 -0.20 20.11
N TYR A 751 1.12 -0.73 20.48
CA TYR A 751 -0.01 0.06 20.91
C TYR A 751 0.26 0.64 22.30
N THR A 752 -0.15 1.89 22.53
CA THR A 752 0.09 2.61 23.79
C THR A 752 -1.18 3.17 24.43
N SER A 753 -2.34 2.72 23.94
CA SER A 753 -3.65 3.09 24.49
C SER A 753 -4.60 1.91 24.52
N ASN A 754 -5.68 2.09 25.24
CA ASN A 754 -6.84 1.20 25.27
C ASN A 754 -8.01 1.90 24.58
N PRO A 755 -8.18 1.75 23.24
CA PRO A 755 -9.16 2.50 22.47
C PRO A 755 -10.59 2.22 22.89
N ASN A 756 -11.46 3.20 22.68
CA ASN A 756 -12.91 3.02 22.81
C ASN A 756 -13.39 2.07 21.72
N PHE A 757 -14.30 1.18 22.07
CA PHE A 757 -14.83 0.13 21.20
C PHE A 757 -16.35 0.20 21.16
N VAL A 758 -16.91 0.25 19.97
CA VAL A 758 -18.33 0.23 19.72
C VAL A 758 -18.64 -0.86 18.71
N GLN A 759 -19.51 -1.79 19.08
CA GLN A 759 -20.03 -2.81 18.18
C GLN A 759 -21.43 -2.43 17.69
N THR A 760 -21.61 -2.39 16.38
CA THR A 760 -22.91 -2.28 15.72
C THR A 760 -23.13 -3.47 14.79
N VAL A 761 -24.38 -3.74 14.46
CA VAL A 761 -24.78 -4.75 13.46
C VAL A 761 -25.67 -4.08 12.41
N ASP A 762 -25.64 -4.62 11.18
CA ASP A 762 -26.37 -4.00 10.07
C ASP A 762 -27.86 -4.34 10.03
N ASN A 763 -28.34 -5.26 10.86
CA ASN A 763 -29.74 -5.64 10.95
C ASN A 763 -30.52 -4.96 12.10
N VAL A 764 -29.91 -4.06 12.85
CA VAL A 764 -30.58 -3.24 13.86
C VAL A 764 -29.99 -1.84 13.95
N ASP A 765 -30.85 -0.83 14.22
CA ASP A 765 -30.38 0.55 14.39
C ASP A 765 -30.07 0.87 15.86
N LYS A 766 -29.12 0.14 16.44
CA LYS A 766 -28.61 0.43 17.77
C LYS A 766 -27.16 -0.04 17.96
N ILE A 767 -26.52 0.53 18.94
CA ILE A 767 -25.23 0.05 19.44
C ILE A 767 -25.47 -1.22 20.26
N VAL A 768 -24.78 -2.31 19.89
CA VAL A 768 -24.92 -3.62 20.54
C VAL A 768 -24.03 -3.71 21.79
N LEU A 769 -22.81 -3.14 21.68
CA LEU A 769 -21.83 -3.15 22.78
C LEU A 769 -21.00 -1.88 22.76
N LYS A 770 -20.71 -1.35 23.97
CA LYS A 770 -19.69 -0.34 24.22
C LYS A 770 -18.73 -0.90 25.25
N ASP A 771 -17.44 -0.84 24.97
CA ASP A 771 -16.36 -1.33 25.84
C ASP A 771 -15.06 -0.58 25.53
N LYS A 772 -13.96 -1.05 26.07
CA LYS A 772 -12.59 -0.68 25.68
C LYS A 772 -11.83 -1.91 25.27
N VAL A 773 -10.97 -1.76 24.27
CA VAL A 773 -10.03 -2.81 23.88
C VAL A 773 -8.74 -2.61 24.66
N ASN A 774 -8.30 -3.62 25.41
CA ASN A 774 -7.04 -3.57 26.13
C ASN A 774 -5.89 -3.91 25.14
N TRP A 775 -5.41 -2.89 24.44
CA TRP A 775 -4.34 -3.00 23.45
C TRP A 775 -3.00 -2.45 23.92
N ASP A 776 -2.97 -1.69 25.01
CA ASP A 776 -1.73 -1.18 25.57
C ASP A 776 -0.69 -2.30 25.80
N GLY A 777 0.51 -2.13 25.22
CA GLY A 777 1.61 -3.09 25.27
C GLY A 777 1.57 -4.22 24.22
N TYR A 778 0.51 -4.36 23.39
CA TYR A 778 0.52 -5.29 22.27
C TYR A 778 1.30 -4.73 21.08
N HIS A 779 1.87 -5.63 20.27
CA HIS A 779 2.63 -5.24 19.10
C HIS A 779 1.72 -4.88 17.92
N VAL A 780 2.16 -3.91 17.13
CA VAL A 780 1.53 -3.58 15.84
C VAL A 780 1.83 -4.72 14.87
N GLU A 781 0.77 -5.12 14.16
CA GLU A 781 0.78 -6.30 13.30
C GLU A 781 1.39 -6.07 11.90
N SER A 782 1.67 -7.15 11.21
CA SER A 782 1.85 -7.31 9.75
C SER A 782 3.24 -7.03 9.19
N SER A 783 4.12 -6.30 9.86
CA SER A 783 5.49 -6.09 9.38
C SER A 783 6.51 -6.76 10.31
N PRO A 784 7.55 -7.42 9.80
CA PRO A 784 8.67 -7.85 10.64
C PRO A 784 9.27 -6.68 11.41
N GLN A 785 9.43 -6.81 12.74
CA GLN A 785 10.08 -5.80 13.56
C GLN A 785 11.60 -6.01 13.65
N LEU A 786 12.08 -7.15 13.13
CA LEU A 786 13.48 -7.42 12.86
C LEU A 786 13.62 -7.94 11.43
N ALA A 787 14.42 -7.26 10.61
CA ALA A 787 14.82 -7.70 9.28
C ALA A 787 16.30 -7.46 9.06
N PHE A 788 17.01 -8.47 8.58
CA PHE A 788 18.43 -8.42 8.30
C PHE A 788 18.71 -8.95 6.89
N ASN A 789 19.57 -8.28 6.14
CA ASN A 789 20.07 -8.72 4.84
C ASN A 789 21.60 -8.69 4.83
N ILE A 790 22.20 -9.68 4.21
CA ILE A 790 23.60 -9.66 3.78
C ILE A 790 23.66 -10.21 2.36
N GLY A 791 24.38 -9.52 1.50
CA GLY A 791 24.49 -9.86 0.08
C GLY A 791 25.88 -9.65 -0.48
N LEU A 792 26.14 -10.34 -1.58
CA LEU A 792 27.29 -10.17 -2.44
C LEU A 792 26.79 -9.70 -3.80
N ASP A 793 27.24 -8.54 -4.24
CA ASP A 793 26.95 -8.00 -5.56
C ASP A 793 28.23 -7.94 -6.38
N TYR A 794 28.26 -8.61 -7.53
CA TYR A 794 29.39 -8.67 -8.44
C TYR A 794 29.07 -8.01 -9.77
N ARG A 795 29.93 -7.10 -10.19
CA ARG A 795 29.92 -6.42 -11.50
C ARG A 795 31.18 -6.76 -12.26
N GLY A 796 31.06 -7.76 -13.11
CA GLY A 796 32.18 -8.31 -13.85
C GLY A 796 32.50 -7.55 -15.12
N PRO A 797 33.63 -7.90 -15.76
CA PRO A 797 34.01 -7.36 -17.07
C PRO A 797 32.97 -7.74 -18.12
N ARG A 798 32.91 -6.95 -19.21
CA ARG A 798 31.96 -7.14 -20.33
C ARG A 798 30.49 -7.13 -19.92
N ASN A 799 30.17 -6.33 -18.87
CA ASN A 799 28.80 -6.09 -18.37
C ASN A 799 28.05 -7.34 -17.87
N TRP A 800 28.77 -8.30 -17.29
CA TRP A 800 28.19 -9.33 -16.45
C TRP A 800 27.85 -8.75 -15.07
N PHE A 801 26.77 -9.20 -14.50
CA PHE A 801 26.42 -8.96 -13.12
C PHE A 801 25.86 -10.21 -12.47
N ALA A 802 26.10 -10.38 -11.20
CA ALA A 802 25.55 -11.46 -10.39
C ALA A 802 25.44 -11.01 -8.94
N GLY A 803 24.48 -11.57 -8.24
CA GLY A 803 24.28 -11.28 -6.82
C GLY A 803 23.70 -12.47 -6.08
N VAL A 804 24.01 -12.54 -4.78
CA VAL A 804 23.41 -13.49 -3.84
C VAL A 804 23.01 -12.73 -2.60
N ASN A 805 21.81 -12.94 -2.09
CA ASN A 805 21.29 -12.26 -0.92
C ASN A 805 20.67 -13.26 0.05
N PHE A 806 21.07 -13.17 1.31
CA PHE A 806 20.47 -13.87 2.44
C PHE A 806 19.68 -12.88 3.27
N ASN A 807 18.41 -13.21 3.59
CA ASN A 807 17.57 -12.42 4.47
C ASN A 807 17.14 -13.24 5.67
N TYR A 808 17.01 -12.58 6.82
CA TYR A 808 16.46 -13.12 8.06
C TYR A 808 15.40 -12.17 8.60
N TYR A 809 14.28 -12.73 9.11
CA TYR A 809 13.15 -11.98 9.64
C TYR A 809 12.67 -12.57 10.96
N ASP A 810 12.28 -11.73 11.89
CA ASP A 810 11.68 -12.13 13.16
C ASP A 810 10.73 -11.06 13.69
N ASN A 811 10.06 -11.36 14.81
CA ASN A 811 9.11 -10.49 15.48
C ASN A 811 7.96 -10.05 14.55
N ILE A 812 7.32 -11.04 13.89
CA ILE A 812 6.16 -10.85 13.04
C ILE A 812 4.91 -11.23 13.83
N TYR A 813 4.00 -10.28 14.01
CA TYR A 813 2.81 -10.46 14.83
C TYR A 813 1.55 -10.50 13.98
N LEU A 814 0.61 -11.39 14.35
CA LEU A 814 -0.66 -11.57 13.66
C LEU A 814 -1.63 -10.42 13.97
N SER A 815 -2.45 -10.06 12.98
CA SER A 815 -3.56 -9.09 13.16
C SER A 815 -4.61 -9.64 14.12
N MET A 816 -4.98 -8.80 15.10
CA MET A 816 -5.79 -9.19 16.26
C MET A 816 -7.28 -8.91 16.07
N ASN A 817 -8.11 -9.82 16.59
CA ASN A 817 -9.52 -9.51 16.82
C ASN A 817 -9.67 -8.64 18.08
N PRO A 818 -10.15 -7.40 17.99
CA PRO A 818 -10.25 -6.49 19.12
C PRO A 818 -11.19 -7.01 20.23
N MET A 819 -12.24 -7.73 19.88
CA MET A 819 -13.22 -8.22 20.84
C MET A 819 -12.61 -9.15 21.89
N TYR A 820 -11.63 -9.99 21.53
CA TYR A 820 -10.96 -10.89 22.49
C TYR A 820 -10.18 -10.13 23.59
N ARG A 821 -9.88 -8.87 23.39
CA ARG A 821 -9.14 -8.00 24.33
C ARG A 821 -10.06 -7.03 25.09
N THR A 822 -11.41 -7.20 24.97
CA THR A 822 -12.36 -6.43 25.77
C THR A 822 -12.59 -7.02 27.17
N ALA A 823 -13.08 -6.21 28.12
CA ALA A 823 -13.53 -6.71 29.41
C ALA A 823 -14.73 -7.66 29.26
N THR A 824 -15.60 -7.38 28.30
CA THR A 824 -16.79 -8.20 28.00
C THR A 824 -16.42 -9.63 27.62
N ALA A 825 -15.38 -9.82 26.80
CA ALA A 825 -14.99 -11.16 26.33
C ALA A 825 -14.48 -12.08 27.45
N ILE A 826 -13.92 -11.53 28.50
CA ILE A 826 -13.37 -12.31 29.65
C ILE A 826 -14.27 -12.29 30.87
N LYS A 827 -15.41 -11.62 30.83
CA LYS A 827 -16.28 -11.41 31.99
C LYS A 827 -16.64 -12.69 32.72
N TYR A 828 -17.08 -13.73 31.98
CA TYR A 828 -17.39 -15.04 32.57
C TYR A 828 -16.21 -15.61 33.35
N TYR A 829 -15.05 -15.65 32.74
CA TYR A 829 -13.83 -16.22 33.33
C TYR A 829 -13.38 -15.41 34.56
N THR A 830 -13.52 -14.09 34.52
CA THR A 830 -13.22 -13.22 35.65
C THR A 830 -14.16 -13.50 36.84
N ASN A 831 -15.43 -13.72 36.56
CA ASN A 831 -16.41 -14.10 37.60
C ASN A 831 -16.06 -15.46 38.23
N VAL A 832 -15.62 -16.44 37.45
CA VAL A 832 -15.12 -17.72 37.99
C VAL A 832 -13.90 -17.51 38.88
N LEU A 833 -12.95 -16.66 38.51
CA LEU A 833 -11.75 -16.37 39.32
C LEU A 833 -12.10 -15.71 40.66
N THR A 834 -13.11 -14.85 40.71
CA THR A 834 -13.56 -14.13 41.93
C THR A 834 -14.60 -14.88 42.75
N SER A 835 -15.14 -15.97 42.22
CA SER A 835 -16.15 -16.80 42.90
C SER A 835 -15.57 -17.49 44.15
N ASN A 836 -16.30 -17.44 45.24
CA ASN A 836 -15.96 -18.17 46.46
C ASN A 836 -16.35 -19.67 46.40
N THR A 837 -17.20 -20.05 45.43
CA THR A 837 -17.67 -21.44 45.25
C THR A 837 -16.87 -22.19 44.18
N ALA A 838 -16.12 -21.49 43.35
CA ALA A 838 -15.32 -22.12 42.30
C ALA A 838 -14.09 -22.84 42.88
N THR A 839 -13.87 -24.08 42.40
CA THR A 839 -12.71 -24.88 42.78
C THR A 839 -11.41 -24.31 42.19
N ASN A 840 -10.27 -24.70 42.78
CA ASN A 840 -8.95 -24.29 42.25
C ASN A 840 -8.74 -24.74 40.80
N ALA A 841 -9.25 -25.91 40.39
CA ALA A 841 -9.19 -26.40 39.02
C ALA A 841 -10.00 -25.50 38.07
N GLN A 842 -11.21 -25.10 38.44
CA GLN A 842 -12.03 -24.17 37.65
C GLN A 842 -11.36 -22.79 37.53
N LYS A 843 -10.76 -22.27 38.59
CA LYS A 843 -10.01 -21.01 38.56
C LYS A 843 -8.77 -21.11 37.68
N ALA A 844 -8.03 -22.20 37.76
CA ALA A 844 -6.87 -22.47 36.87
C ALA A 844 -7.29 -22.54 35.39
N SER A 845 -8.39 -23.21 35.08
CA SER A 845 -8.98 -23.30 33.74
C SER A 845 -9.42 -21.92 33.21
N ALA A 846 -10.09 -21.12 34.06
CA ALA A 846 -10.51 -19.77 33.68
C ALA A 846 -9.30 -18.86 33.40
N LEU A 847 -8.24 -18.94 34.20
CA LEU A 847 -7.01 -18.18 33.98
C LEU A 847 -6.33 -18.57 32.66
N SER A 848 -6.28 -19.89 32.34
CA SER A 848 -5.76 -20.40 31.08
C SER A 848 -6.57 -19.91 29.89
N SER A 849 -7.91 -19.89 30.00
CA SER A 849 -8.82 -19.37 28.96
C SER A 849 -8.62 -17.88 28.70
N ILE A 850 -8.44 -17.07 29.74
CA ILE A 850 -8.12 -15.63 29.60
C ILE A 850 -6.78 -15.45 28.86
N LYS A 851 -5.75 -16.22 29.27
CA LYS A 851 -4.43 -16.15 28.59
C LYS A 851 -4.56 -16.52 27.12
N THR A 852 -5.30 -17.56 26.79
CA THR A 852 -5.50 -18.01 25.41
C THR A 852 -6.26 -16.98 24.56
N LEU A 853 -7.35 -16.42 25.10
CA LEU A 853 -8.13 -15.39 24.40
C LEU A 853 -7.30 -14.13 24.10
N ARG A 854 -6.50 -13.68 25.07
CA ARG A 854 -5.73 -12.44 24.97
C ARG A 854 -4.38 -12.59 24.29
N LYS A 855 -3.87 -13.83 24.12
CA LYS A 855 -2.55 -14.05 23.51
C LYS A 855 -2.50 -13.47 22.08
N GLN A 856 -1.53 -12.60 21.82
CA GLN A 856 -1.17 -12.23 20.47
C GLN A 856 -0.28 -13.33 19.87
N GLU A 857 -0.57 -13.75 18.65
CA GLU A 857 0.22 -14.74 17.97
C GLU A 857 1.44 -14.06 17.32
N LYS A 858 2.61 -14.67 17.54
CA LYS A 858 3.87 -14.33 16.88
C LYS A 858 4.27 -15.48 15.96
N PHE A 859 4.70 -15.19 14.74
CA PHE A 859 5.23 -16.21 13.83
C PHE A 859 6.66 -16.60 14.17
N ASP A 860 7.06 -17.78 13.72
CA ASP A 860 8.43 -18.24 13.81
C ASP A 860 9.33 -17.34 12.93
N SER A 861 10.63 -17.31 13.26
CA SER A 861 11.62 -16.62 12.46
C SER A 861 11.75 -17.27 11.07
N ALA A 862 11.99 -16.44 10.07
CA ALA A 862 12.10 -16.88 8.68
C ALA A 862 13.41 -16.42 8.05
N TYR A 863 13.90 -17.20 7.08
CA TYR A 863 15.06 -16.82 6.28
C TYR A 863 14.85 -17.18 4.82
N THR A 864 15.39 -16.37 3.93
CA THR A 864 15.32 -16.59 2.48
C THR A 864 16.71 -16.41 1.85
N LEU A 865 16.95 -17.15 0.77
CA LEU A 865 18.13 -17.02 -0.07
C LEU A 865 17.72 -16.77 -1.49
N SER A 866 18.27 -15.72 -2.11
CA SER A 866 17.95 -15.33 -3.48
C SER A 866 19.24 -15.07 -4.26
N ALA A 867 19.23 -15.34 -5.54
CA ALA A 867 20.35 -15.08 -6.43
C ALA A 867 19.88 -14.50 -7.76
N ASN A 868 20.74 -13.71 -8.37
CA ASN A 868 20.49 -13.16 -9.68
C ASN A 868 21.74 -13.19 -10.54
N ILE A 869 21.56 -13.27 -11.85
CA ILE A 869 22.62 -13.20 -12.85
C ILE A 869 22.07 -12.54 -14.12
N GLY A 870 22.93 -11.79 -14.79
CA GLY A 870 22.57 -11.24 -16.10
C GLY A 870 23.75 -10.67 -16.85
N LYS A 871 23.47 -10.24 -18.08
CA LYS A 871 24.48 -9.70 -18.99
C LYS A 871 23.87 -8.74 -19.98
N ASN A 872 24.63 -7.69 -20.31
CA ASN A 872 24.33 -6.75 -21.38
C ASN A 872 25.37 -6.89 -22.52
N TRP A 873 24.89 -6.97 -23.75
CA TRP A 873 25.69 -6.89 -24.95
C TRP A 873 25.42 -5.57 -25.68
N TYR A 874 26.49 -4.82 -25.96
CA TYR A 874 26.41 -3.60 -26.73
C TYR A 874 26.88 -3.91 -28.16
N ILE A 875 25.98 -3.79 -29.14
CA ILE A 875 26.22 -4.08 -30.56
C ILE A 875 26.35 -2.73 -31.28
N HIS A 876 27.47 -2.54 -31.96
CA HIS A 876 27.81 -1.29 -32.66
C HIS A 876 27.69 -0.02 -31.78
N ARG A 877 27.75 -0.13 -30.45
CA ARG A 877 27.60 0.96 -29.46
C ARG A 877 26.23 1.70 -29.50
N VAL A 878 25.28 1.18 -30.26
CA VAL A 878 23.95 1.75 -30.47
C VAL A 878 22.88 0.85 -29.88
N TYR A 879 22.96 -0.45 -30.15
CA TYR A 879 21.97 -1.42 -29.69
C TYR A 879 22.44 -2.11 -28.43
N MET A 880 21.54 -2.30 -27.50
CA MET A 880 21.77 -3.09 -26.30
C MET A 880 20.79 -4.26 -26.28
N LEU A 881 21.31 -5.48 -26.21
CA LEU A 881 20.57 -6.68 -25.90
C LEU A 881 20.99 -7.14 -24.51
N GLY A 882 20.04 -7.49 -23.67
CA GLY A 882 20.36 -7.96 -22.32
C GLY A 882 19.42 -9.05 -21.86
N PHE A 883 19.86 -9.79 -20.84
CA PHE A 883 19.01 -10.66 -20.07
C PHE A 883 19.31 -10.54 -18.58
N SER A 884 18.32 -10.80 -17.75
CA SER A 884 18.49 -11.03 -16.32
C SER A 884 17.63 -12.20 -15.88
N LEU A 885 18.19 -13.05 -15.04
CA LEU A 885 17.51 -14.12 -14.33
C LEU A 885 17.63 -13.85 -12.83
N GLU A 886 16.52 -13.74 -12.16
CA GLU A 886 16.45 -13.72 -10.70
C GLU A 886 15.76 -14.99 -10.23
N VAL A 887 16.34 -15.67 -9.24
CA VAL A 887 15.75 -16.82 -8.55
C VAL A 887 15.63 -16.45 -7.08
N LYS A 888 14.43 -16.40 -6.59
CA LYS A 888 14.12 -16.09 -5.19
C LYS A 888 13.76 -17.34 -4.42
N LYS A 889 14.02 -17.30 -3.12
CA LYS A 889 13.64 -18.38 -2.19
C LYS A 889 14.19 -19.75 -2.64
N ILE A 890 15.49 -19.78 -2.93
CA ILE A 890 16.20 -20.97 -3.44
C ILE A 890 16.08 -22.17 -2.49
N LEU A 891 15.94 -21.93 -1.19
CA LEU A 891 15.75 -22.97 -0.16
C LEU A 891 14.41 -23.67 -0.26
N ASN A 892 13.46 -23.13 -1.02
CA ASN A 892 12.14 -23.68 -1.29
C ASN A 892 11.31 -24.03 -0.02
N ASP A 893 11.51 -23.27 1.05
CA ASP A 893 10.71 -23.42 2.26
C ASP A 893 9.29 -22.87 2.01
N GLN A 894 8.29 -23.74 2.11
CA GLN A 894 6.88 -23.43 1.86
C GLN A 894 6.07 -23.33 3.16
N ASP A 895 6.71 -23.46 4.32
CA ASP A 895 6.05 -23.40 5.62
C ASP A 895 6.19 -22.03 6.30
N ILE A 896 6.83 -21.06 5.64
CA ILE A 896 7.02 -19.70 6.14
C ILE A 896 5.71 -18.93 6.07
N ARG A 897 5.14 -18.55 7.22
CA ARG A 897 3.97 -17.68 7.31
C ARG A 897 4.38 -16.22 7.09
N THR A 898 3.71 -15.54 6.14
CA THR A 898 4.00 -14.14 5.81
C THR A 898 2.97 -13.17 6.38
N GLY A 899 1.80 -13.66 6.77
CA GLY A 899 0.70 -12.85 7.28
C GLY A 899 -0.53 -13.67 7.56
N GLY A 900 -1.62 -12.99 7.88
CA GLY A 900 -2.89 -13.61 8.24
C GLY A 900 -3.62 -12.74 9.25
N TYR A 901 -4.68 -13.30 9.85
CA TYR A 901 -5.49 -12.57 10.82
C TYR A 901 -6.22 -13.53 11.76
N GLU A 902 -6.45 -13.08 12.99
CA GLU A 902 -7.45 -13.70 13.85
C GLU A 902 -8.84 -13.48 13.24
N GLN A 903 -9.64 -14.54 13.13
CA GLN A 903 -10.99 -14.39 12.60
C GLN A 903 -11.81 -13.46 13.50
N MET A 904 -12.56 -12.53 12.89
CA MET A 904 -13.38 -11.56 13.62
C MET A 904 -14.62 -12.20 14.24
N ARG A 905 -15.07 -13.36 13.74
CA ARG A 905 -16.15 -14.14 14.31
C ARG A 905 -15.78 -14.73 15.69
N MET A 906 -16.78 -14.95 16.52
CA MET A 906 -16.60 -15.49 17.86
C MET A 906 -17.66 -16.55 18.13
N SER A 907 -17.28 -17.68 18.74
CA SER A 907 -18.25 -18.58 19.34
C SER A 907 -18.76 -17.99 20.66
N LYS A 908 -20.03 -18.18 20.94
CA LYS A 908 -20.69 -17.71 22.16
C LYS A 908 -21.55 -18.84 22.74
N VAL A 909 -21.32 -19.13 23.99
CA VAL A 909 -22.14 -20.06 24.76
C VAL A 909 -22.78 -19.30 25.92
N ARG A 910 -24.02 -19.55 26.22
CA ARG A 910 -24.68 -19.01 27.41
C ARG A 910 -24.32 -19.89 28.58
N GLY A 911 -23.60 -19.33 29.56
CA GLY A 911 -23.31 -19.99 30.83
C GLY A 911 -24.54 -20.12 31.73
N GLU A 912 -24.47 -20.94 32.77
CA GLU A 912 -25.57 -21.19 33.73
C GLU A 912 -26.07 -19.90 34.39
N GLY A 913 -25.24 -18.89 34.57
CA GLY A 913 -25.59 -17.56 35.08
C GLY A 913 -26.15 -16.58 34.05
N GLY A 914 -26.36 -17.03 32.78
CA GLY A 914 -26.84 -16.17 31.70
C GLY A 914 -25.76 -15.32 31.04
N GLU A 915 -24.52 -15.42 31.47
CA GLU A 915 -23.36 -14.75 30.90
C GLU A 915 -22.90 -15.41 29.62
N GLN A 916 -22.30 -14.62 28.73
CA GLN A 916 -21.72 -15.15 27.48
C GLN A 916 -20.29 -15.63 27.71
N ILE A 917 -20.01 -16.87 27.32
CA ILE A 917 -18.67 -17.45 27.24
C ILE A 917 -18.19 -17.33 25.80
N TYR A 918 -17.09 -16.64 25.60
CA TYR A 918 -16.50 -16.44 24.28
C TYR A 918 -15.38 -17.46 24.02
N GLY A 919 -15.39 -18.05 22.82
CA GLY A 919 -14.36 -18.92 22.32
C GLY A 919 -13.67 -18.31 21.09
N ARG A 920 -12.40 -18.63 20.91
CA ARG A 920 -11.58 -18.17 19.80
C ARG A 920 -11.74 -19.11 18.60
N PHE A 921 -11.97 -18.57 17.41
CA PHE A 921 -11.84 -19.29 16.15
C PHE A 921 -10.36 -19.44 15.73
N PRO A 922 -9.98 -20.50 15.02
CA PRO A 922 -8.64 -20.65 14.47
C PRO A 922 -8.26 -19.47 13.59
N SER A 923 -7.02 -19.02 13.68
CA SER A 923 -6.50 -17.96 12.80
C SER A 923 -6.39 -18.47 11.35
N LYS A 924 -6.42 -17.52 10.40
CA LYS A 924 -6.18 -17.80 8.97
C LYS A 924 -4.83 -17.24 8.56
N TYR A 925 -4.12 -17.93 7.66
CA TYR A 925 -2.74 -17.62 7.33
C TYR A 925 -2.51 -17.50 5.83
N PHE A 926 -1.45 -16.75 5.47
CA PHE A 926 -0.83 -16.75 4.16
C PHE A 926 0.61 -17.24 4.27
N TYR A 927 1.04 -17.99 3.29
CA TYR A 927 2.37 -18.56 3.22
C TYR A 927 3.21 -17.96 2.10
N LEU A 928 4.52 -17.92 2.32
CA LEU A 928 5.49 -17.53 1.31
C LEU A 928 5.51 -18.57 0.20
N PHE A 929 5.50 -18.14 -1.06
CA PHE A 929 5.67 -19.06 -2.18
C PHE A 929 7.06 -19.73 -2.10
N GLY A 930 7.15 -20.96 -2.53
CA GLY A 930 8.42 -21.66 -2.73
C GLY A 930 9.32 -20.94 -3.74
N THR A 931 10.24 -21.65 -4.36
CA THR A 931 11.18 -21.05 -5.32
C THR A 931 10.46 -20.37 -6.47
N THR A 932 10.72 -19.07 -6.64
CA THR A 932 10.21 -18.30 -7.79
C THR A 932 11.35 -17.84 -8.66
N TYR A 933 11.10 -17.71 -9.96
CA TYR A 933 12.05 -17.17 -10.92
C TYR A 933 11.43 -16.08 -11.78
N TYR A 934 12.29 -15.20 -12.27
CA TYR A 934 11.94 -14.11 -13.16
C TYR A 934 13.04 -13.97 -14.22
N LEU A 935 12.75 -14.40 -15.44
CA LEU A 935 13.67 -14.28 -16.59
C LEU A 935 13.20 -13.12 -17.47
N ASN A 936 14.02 -12.09 -17.59
CA ASN A 936 13.75 -10.93 -18.40
C ASN A 936 14.77 -10.85 -19.55
N VAL A 937 14.28 -10.73 -20.77
CA VAL A 937 15.08 -10.45 -21.97
C VAL A 937 14.64 -9.11 -22.51
N TYR A 938 15.59 -8.22 -22.77
CA TYR A 938 15.28 -6.85 -23.19
C TYR A 938 16.22 -6.37 -24.28
N PHE A 939 15.66 -5.55 -25.13
CA PHE A 939 16.34 -4.89 -26.24
C PHE A 939 16.11 -3.39 -26.17
N ARG A 940 17.13 -2.60 -26.55
CA ARG A 940 17.07 -1.15 -26.56
C ARG A 940 17.99 -0.58 -27.65
N PHE A 941 17.57 0.53 -28.27
CA PHE A 941 18.38 1.33 -29.16
C PHE A 941 18.03 2.83 -29.05
#